data_0b6284d236ab078ee98aff4375d6de4a
#
_entry.id   0b6284d236ab078ee98aff4375d6de4a
#
_cell.length_a   1.000
_cell.length_b   1.000
_cell.length_c   1.000
_cell.angle_alpha   90.00
_cell.angle_beta   90.00
_cell.angle_gamma   90.00
#
_symmetry.space_group_name_H-M   'P 1'
#
loop_
_entity.id
_entity.type
_entity.pdbx_description
1 polymer ?
#
loop_
_entity_poly.entity_id
_entity_poly.type
_entity_poly.pdbx_seq_one_letter_code
_entity_poly.pdbx_strand_id
1 'polypeptide(L)'
;MAKQDLHLTRNIGIMAHIDAGKTTTSERILYYTGKTHKIGEVHDGAATMDWMAQEQERGITITSAATTCYWHYNDKQYKINLIDTPGHVDFTAEVERSLRVLDGAVATYCAVGGVQPQSETVWRQADKYNVPRLGYVNKMDRSGANYYDVLQQMRDVLGANPVSLVIPVGEEETFRGVVDLLKMKAIIWNDETQGAEFEVTDIPANLVDEAQEWRDKLVEAAAEFDEALMEKFFDNPDSITEAELIAAIRKGTLEMKCTPMLCGSSFKNKGVQTLLDYVCAFLPSPLDTPNIVGENPETGEEEDRKPDESEPTAALAFKIATDPYVGRLVFFRVYSGKVEAGSYVFNTRSGKKERISRLFQMNSNKQQPMECIEAGDIGAGVGFKDIRTGDTLCEESHPIVLESITFPDTVISIAVEPKSQADIAKLDNGLAKLAEEDPTFTVHTDEQSGQTVISGMGELHLDIIIDRLRREFKVECNQGKPQVNYKEAITKTVNLREVYKKQTGGRGKFADIIVEVGPVDDDWNVKEKGALQFVNEVKGGNVPKEFIPAVQKGFEDAMKNGILGGFPLESMKVTLLDGSFHPVDSDQLSFELAARQAYRNACVKAGPVLMEPVMKLEVVTPEENMGDVIGDLNKRRGQMEGMDDARSGARIVKAMVPLAEMFGYVTALRTITSGRATSSMEYDHHQPVVSSIAKAVLEEAGGRVDLV
;
A
#
# COMPACT_ATOMS: atom_id res chain seq x y z
N MET A 1 25.08 -24.48 -5.16
CA MET A 1 24.13 -24.55 -4.00
C MET A 1 23.10 -25.62 -4.27
N ALA A 2 22.52 -26.26 -3.23
CA ALA A 2 21.38 -27.17 -3.45
C ALA A 2 20.22 -26.36 -4.04
N LYS A 3 19.51 -26.93 -5.03
CA LYS A 3 18.32 -26.31 -5.65
C LYS A 3 17.30 -25.96 -4.56
N GLN A 4 16.78 -24.74 -4.58
CA GLN A 4 15.77 -24.31 -3.62
C GLN A 4 14.45 -25.06 -3.88
N ASP A 5 13.90 -25.68 -2.84
CA ASP A 5 12.57 -26.27 -2.90
C ASP A 5 11.51 -25.20 -2.66
N LEU A 6 10.81 -24.80 -3.72
CA LEU A 6 9.78 -23.76 -3.65
C LEU A 6 8.60 -24.15 -2.75
N HIS A 7 8.31 -25.45 -2.56
CA HIS A 7 7.29 -25.89 -1.61
C HIS A 7 7.63 -25.51 -0.16
N LEU A 8 8.92 -25.34 0.14
CA LEU A 8 9.45 -24.98 1.45
C LEU A 8 9.78 -23.49 1.56
N THR A 9 9.37 -22.67 0.60
CA THR A 9 9.54 -21.22 0.61
C THR A 9 8.26 -20.55 1.05
N ARG A 10 8.38 -19.47 1.88
CA ARG A 10 7.27 -18.62 2.31
C ARG A 10 7.66 -17.15 2.12
N ASN A 11 6.96 -16.45 1.26
CA ASN A 11 7.09 -15.00 1.09
C ASN A 11 5.95 -14.35 1.86
N ILE A 12 6.22 -13.87 3.06
CA ILE A 12 5.19 -13.40 3.99
C ILE A 12 5.42 -11.98 4.45
N GLY A 13 4.33 -11.27 4.71
CA GLY A 13 4.34 -9.97 5.37
C GLY A 13 3.67 -10.02 6.72
N ILE A 14 4.10 -9.14 7.63
CA ILE A 14 3.37 -8.89 8.87
C ILE A 14 2.60 -7.60 8.68
N MET A 15 1.28 -7.70 8.74
CA MET A 15 0.36 -6.57 8.62
C MET A 15 -0.36 -6.34 9.96
N ALA A 16 -0.48 -5.09 10.36
CA ALA A 16 -1.10 -4.73 11.63
C ALA A 16 -1.45 -3.25 11.65
N HIS A 17 -2.38 -2.87 12.54
CA HIS A 17 -2.55 -1.47 12.91
C HIS A 17 -1.38 -0.98 13.77
N ILE A 18 -1.31 0.33 13.98
CA ILE A 18 -0.33 0.97 14.86
C ILE A 18 -0.45 0.36 16.26
N ASP A 19 0.68 0.12 16.90
CA ASP A 19 0.77 -0.44 18.26
C ASP A 19 0.21 -1.87 18.46
N ALA A 20 -0.12 -2.64 17.41
CA ALA A 20 -0.47 -4.06 17.58
C ALA A 20 0.74 -4.94 17.98
N GLY A 21 1.94 -4.41 17.88
CA GLY A 21 3.19 -5.12 18.19
C GLY A 21 3.80 -5.83 17.00
N LYS A 22 3.60 -5.30 15.80
CA LYS A 22 4.15 -5.80 14.54
C LYS A 22 5.66 -5.95 14.59
N THR A 23 6.41 -4.85 14.80
CA THR A 23 7.88 -4.86 14.84
C THR A 23 8.40 -5.76 15.95
N THR A 24 7.75 -5.76 17.13
CA THR A 24 8.10 -6.69 18.21
C THR A 24 7.96 -8.15 17.78
N THR A 25 6.91 -8.49 17.04
CA THR A 25 6.71 -9.85 16.52
C THR A 25 7.76 -10.21 15.48
N SER A 26 8.09 -9.29 14.54
CA SER A 26 9.17 -9.46 13.57
C SER A 26 10.53 -9.70 14.25
N GLU A 27 10.86 -8.92 15.25
CA GLU A 27 12.11 -9.07 16.02
C GLU A 27 12.20 -10.43 16.75
N ARG A 28 11.09 -10.94 17.30
CA ARG A 28 11.04 -12.27 17.92
C ARG A 28 11.21 -13.38 16.90
N ILE A 29 10.61 -13.25 15.72
CA ILE A 29 10.83 -14.17 14.60
C ILE A 29 12.31 -14.22 14.24
N LEU A 30 12.98 -13.07 14.09
CA LEU A 30 14.40 -13.01 13.77
C LEU A 30 15.28 -13.62 14.89
N TYR A 31 14.92 -13.42 16.14
CA TYR A 31 15.63 -14.00 17.28
C TYR A 31 15.52 -15.53 17.29
N TYR A 32 14.32 -16.10 17.21
CA TYR A 32 14.12 -17.55 17.25
C TYR A 32 14.62 -18.27 16.00
N THR A 33 14.72 -17.59 14.88
CA THR A 33 15.35 -18.11 13.66
C THR A 33 16.88 -17.96 13.64
N GLY A 34 17.47 -17.44 14.71
CA GLY A 34 18.92 -17.30 14.87
C GLY A 34 19.56 -16.20 14.01
N LYS A 35 18.77 -15.28 13.48
CA LYS A 35 19.29 -14.14 12.69
C LYS A 35 19.86 -13.02 13.57
N THR A 36 19.32 -12.84 14.76
CA THR A 36 19.81 -11.92 15.78
C THR A 36 20.21 -12.68 17.03
N HIS A 37 21.27 -12.22 17.71
CA HIS A 37 21.74 -12.81 18.98
C HIS A 37 21.18 -12.12 20.21
N LYS A 38 20.51 -10.99 20.02
CA LYS A 38 19.86 -10.21 21.08
C LYS A 38 18.43 -9.91 20.64
N ILE A 39 17.53 -9.90 21.60
CA ILE A 39 16.17 -9.45 21.39
C ILE A 39 16.22 -7.91 21.23
N GLY A 40 15.81 -7.41 20.07
CA GLY A 40 15.63 -5.98 19.83
C GLY A 40 14.34 -5.49 20.48
N GLU A 41 14.41 -4.41 21.26
CA GLU A 41 13.23 -3.75 21.83
C GLU A 41 12.97 -2.44 21.09
N VAL A 42 11.71 -2.25 20.65
CA VAL A 42 11.29 -1.06 19.90
C VAL A 42 11.44 0.20 20.76
N HIS A 43 11.08 0.11 22.05
CA HIS A 43 11.16 1.25 22.98
C HIS A 43 12.59 1.70 23.27
N ASP A 44 13.57 0.82 23.12
CA ASP A 44 14.99 1.13 23.32
C ASP A 44 15.69 1.54 22.01
N GLY A 45 14.96 1.62 20.88
CA GLY A 45 15.52 1.91 19.56
C GLY A 45 16.49 0.83 19.06
N ALA A 46 16.37 -0.40 19.57
CA ALA A 46 17.28 -1.51 19.28
C ALA A 46 16.70 -2.52 18.26
N ALA A 47 15.53 -2.23 17.69
CA ALA A 47 14.89 -3.10 16.71
C ALA A 47 15.69 -3.17 15.40
N THR A 48 15.94 -4.39 14.92
CA THR A 48 16.76 -4.65 13.73
C THR A 48 16.01 -4.32 12.44
N MET A 49 14.67 -4.49 12.44
CA MET A 49 13.82 -4.19 11.29
C MET A 49 13.57 -2.70 11.12
N ASP A 50 13.53 -1.93 12.20
CA ASP A 50 13.44 -0.47 12.18
C ASP A 50 14.86 0.11 12.08
N TRP A 51 15.41 0.13 10.88
CA TRP A 51 16.80 0.52 10.64
C TRP A 51 17.01 2.03 10.48
N MET A 52 15.96 2.80 10.22
CA MET A 52 16.02 4.25 10.12
C MET A 52 15.97 4.90 11.52
N ALA A 53 16.75 5.95 11.73
CA ALA A 53 16.73 6.69 12.98
C ALA A 53 15.33 7.23 13.34
N GLN A 54 14.56 7.65 12.31
CA GLN A 54 13.20 8.14 12.46
C GLN A 54 12.23 7.05 12.94
N GLU A 55 12.39 5.81 12.45
CA GLU A 55 11.60 4.66 12.90
C GLU A 55 11.86 4.37 14.36
N GLN A 56 13.13 4.34 14.75
CA GLN A 56 13.56 4.09 16.14
C GLN A 56 13.10 5.19 17.10
N GLU A 57 13.23 6.46 16.73
CA GLU A 57 12.83 7.59 17.56
C GLU A 57 11.30 7.71 17.72
N ARG A 58 10.56 7.38 16.68
CA ARG A 58 9.08 7.49 16.66
C ARG A 58 8.36 6.21 17.07
N GLY A 59 9.07 5.07 17.06
CA GLY A 59 8.51 3.75 17.36
C GLY A 59 7.51 3.25 16.31
N ILE A 60 7.62 3.71 15.06
CA ILE A 60 6.77 3.32 13.95
C ILE A 60 7.61 2.85 12.76
N THR A 61 7.16 1.82 12.05
CA THR A 61 7.75 1.41 10.78
C THR A 61 7.32 2.36 9.68
N ILE A 62 8.27 2.96 8.97
CA ILE A 62 8.05 3.92 7.88
C ILE A 62 8.23 3.23 6.54
N THR A 63 9.33 2.47 6.40
CA THR A 63 9.66 1.74 5.18
C THR A 63 9.61 0.24 5.42
N SER A 64 9.15 -0.53 4.44
CA SER A 64 9.19 -1.99 4.54
C SER A 64 10.64 -2.49 4.56
N ALA A 65 10.93 -3.41 5.48
CA ALA A 65 12.21 -4.11 5.56
C ALA A 65 12.03 -5.57 5.17
N ALA A 66 12.93 -6.09 4.33
CA ALA A 66 12.90 -7.48 3.91
C ALA A 66 14.06 -8.25 4.54
N THR A 67 13.76 -9.39 5.13
CA THR A 67 14.77 -10.26 5.75
C THR A 67 14.46 -11.73 5.47
N THR A 68 15.48 -12.49 5.12
CA THR A 68 15.35 -13.93 4.92
C THR A 68 15.79 -14.67 6.17
N CYS A 69 14.96 -15.57 6.66
CA CYS A 69 15.25 -16.46 7.78
C CYS A 69 14.87 -17.90 7.46
N TYR A 70 15.24 -18.82 8.35
CA TYR A 70 15.00 -20.24 8.18
C TYR A 70 14.36 -20.82 9.44
N TRP A 71 13.36 -21.69 9.26
CA TRP A 71 12.68 -22.35 10.34
C TRP A 71 12.56 -23.85 10.08
N HIS A 72 12.69 -24.67 11.12
CA HIS A 72 12.52 -26.12 11.04
C HIS A 72 11.12 -26.51 11.51
N TYR A 73 10.35 -27.14 10.63
CA TYR A 73 9.04 -27.65 10.93
C TYR A 73 8.85 -29.04 10.27
N ASN A 74 8.41 -30.04 11.06
CA ASN A 74 8.23 -31.43 10.61
C ASN A 74 9.45 -31.97 9.84
N ASP A 75 10.64 -31.89 10.45
CA ASP A 75 11.93 -32.34 9.92
C ASP A 75 12.36 -31.70 8.58
N LYS A 76 11.69 -30.61 8.17
CA LYS A 76 12.01 -29.86 6.97
C LYS A 76 12.44 -28.44 7.33
N GLN A 77 13.42 -27.92 6.58
CA GLN A 77 13.86 -26.53 6.71
C GLN A 77 13.09 -25.64 5.72
N TYR A 78 12.31 -24.75 6.25
CA TYR A 78 11.61 -23.73 5.48
C TYR A 78 12.44 -22.46 5.35
N LYS A 79 12.43 -21.86 4.16
CA LYS A 79 12.95 -20.53 3.91
C LYS A 79 11.81 -19.53 4.01
N ILE A 80 11.95 -18.53 4.86
CA ILE A 80 10.94 -17.49 5.07
C ILE A 80 11.53 -16.15 4.69
N ASN A 81 11.00 -15.53 3.65
CA ASN A 81 11.25 -14.14 3.32
C ASN A 81 10.19 -13.29 4.03
N LEU A 82 10.62 -12.62 5.08
CA LEU A 82 9.77 -11.79 5.92
C LEU A 82 9.86 -10.33 5.47
N ILE A 83 8.72 -9.72 5.15
CA ILE A 83 8.60 -8.29 4.86
C ILE A 83 7.80 -7.64 5.98
N ASP A 84 8.44 -6.71 6.69
CA ASP A 84 7.77 -5.89 7.70
C ASP A 84 7.16 -4.66 7.02
N THR A 85 5.84 -4.49 7.08
CA THR A 85 5.11 -3.43 6.39
C THR A 85 4.79 -2.27 7.33
N PRO A 86 4.73 -1.01 6.87
CA PRO A 86 4.25 0.10 7.70
C PRO A 86 2.83 -0.13 8.21
N GLY A 87 2.53 0.44 9.37
CA GLY A 87 1.18 0.39 9.97
C GLY A 87 0.44 1.72 9.93
N HIS A 88 1.06 2.80 9.43
CA HIS A 88 0.47 4.14 9.42
C HIS A 88 -0.17 4.46 8.06
N VAL A 89 -1.31 5.14 8.08
CA VAL A 89 -2.09 5.47 6.86
C VAL A 89 -1.34 6.32 5.86
N ASP A 90 -0.43 7.20 6.28
CA ASP A 90 0.40 8.01 5.39
C ASP A 90 1.35 7.15 4.52
N PHE A 91 1.56 5.87 4.88
CA PHE A 91 2.40 4.92 4.17
C PHE A 91 1.61 3.77 3.52
N THR A 92 0.34 3.99 3.23
CA THR A 92 -0.56 3.01 2.60
C THR A 92 0.00 2.43 1.31
N ALA A 93 0.67 3.26 0.50
CA ALA A 93 1.31 2.82 -0.73
C ALA A 93 2.48 1.85 -0.51
N GLU A 94 3.21 1.98 0.60
CA GLU A 94 4.26 1.04 0.99
C GLU A 94 3.67 -0.32 1.40
N VAL A 95 2.50 -0.31 2.04
CA VAL A 95 1.74 -1.52 2.36
C VAL A 95 1.27 -2.19 1.07
N GLU A 96 0.67 -1.45 0.13
CA GLU A 96 0.23 -1.99 -1.16
C GLU A 96 1.37 -2.60 -1.96
N ARG A 97 2.52 -1.92 -2.03
CA ARG A 97 3.73 -2.46 -2.67
C ARG A 97 4.16 -3.80 -2.09
N SER A 98 4.15 -3.89 -0.77
CA SER A 98 4.52 -5.11 -0.06
C SER A 98 3.52 -6.24 -0.32
N LEU A 99 2.22 -5.96 -0.19
CA LEU A 99 1.15 -6.94 -0.43
C LEU A 99 1.16 -7.50 -1.85
N ARG A 100 1.55 -6.69 -2.84
CA ARG A 100 1.63 -7.11 -4.25
C ARG A 100 2.66 -8.22 -4.49
N VAL A 101 3.70 -8.29 -3.68
CA VAL A 101 4.81 -9.25 -3.83
C VAL A 101 4.80 -10.38 -2.81
N LEU A 102 3.84 -10.39 -1.89
CA LEU A 102 3.68 -11.43 -0.90
C LEU A 102 2.81 -12.59 -1.41
N ASP A 103 3.09 -13.79 -0.94
CA ASP A 103 2.24 -14.96 -1.16
C ASP A 103 1.23 -15.12 -0.02
N GLY A 104 1.60 -14.72 1.19
CA GLY A 104 0.74 -14.78 2.37
C GLY A 104 1.09 -13.71 3.40
N ALA A 105 0.24 -13.52 4.38
CA ALA A 105 0.45 -12.53 5.43
C ALA A 105 0.07 -13.04 6.83
N VAL A 106 0.71 -12.46 7.84
CA VAL A 106 0.31 -12.59 9.25
C VAL A 106 -0.39 -11.29 9.65
N ALA A 107 -1.69 -11.38 9.91
CA ALA A 107 -2.49 -10.26 10.40
C ALA A 107 -2.44 -10.21 11.93
N THR A 108 -1.76 -9.21 12.48
CA THR A 108 -1.56 -9.08 13.92
C THR A 108 -2.58 -8.11 14.51
N TYR A 109 -3.28 -8.56 15.54
CA TYR A 109 -4.30 -7.81 16.28
C TYR A 109 -3.86 -7.60 17.72
N CYS A 110 -4.30 -6.52 18.34
CA CYS A 110 -4.12 -6.30 19.77
C CYS A 110 -5.24 -6.99 20.55
N ALA A 111 -4.91 -7.83 21.54
CA ALA A 111 -5.90 -8.53 22.37
C ALA A 111 -6.82 -7.59 23.15
N VAL A 112 -6.39 -6.36 23.44
CA VAL A 112 -7.16 -5.33 24.13
C VAL A 112 -7.93 -4.46 23.16
N GLY A 113 -7.27 -3.97 22.09
CA GLY A 113 -7.86 -3.05 21.10
C GLY A 113 -8.74 -3.74 20.07
N GLY A 114 -8.56 -5.03 19.85
CA GLY A 114 -9.31 -5.81 18.86
C GLY A 114 -9.05 -5.37 17.42
N VAL A 115 -10.10 -5.43 16.60
CA VAL A 115 -10.09 -4.93 15.22
C VAL A 115 -10.28 -3.42 15.26
N GLN A 116 -9.26 -2.70 14.82
CA GLN A 116 -9.28 -1.24 14.72
C GLN A 116 -9.52 -0.80 13.26
N PRO A 117 -9.91 0.46 13.03
CA PRO A 117 -10.17 0.97 11.68
C PRO A 117 -9.05 0.75 10.69
N GLN A 118 -7.80 0.96 11.11
CA GLN A 118 -6.64 0.67 10.26
C GLN A 118 -6.49 -0.83 9.93
N SER A 119 -6.98 -1.71 10.82
CA SER A 119 -7.00 -3.16 10.55
C SER A 119 -7.93 -3.48 9.38
N GLU A 120 -9.06 -2.78 9.27
CA GLU A 120 -10.01 -2.94 8.16
C GLU A 120 -9.39 -2.49 6.84
N THR A 121 -8.73 -1.33 6.80
CA THR A 121 -8.05 -0.82 5.58
C THR A 121 -7.01 -1.82 5.09
N VAL A 122 -6.12 -2.29 5.96
CA VAL A 122 -5.07 -3.25 5.59
C VAL A 122 -5.68 -4.61 5.20
N TRP A 123 -6.78 -5.01 5.85
CA TRP A 123 -7.51 -6.23 5.51
C TRP A 123 -8.09 -6.18 4.11
N ARG A 124 -8.77 -5.08 3.73
CA ARG A 124 -9.32 -4.86 2.39
C ARG A 124 -8.23 -4.79 1.31
N GLN A 125 -7.07 -4.19 1.62
CA GLN A 125 -5.92 -4.21 0.72
C GLN A 125 -5.43 -5.63 0.46
N ALA A 126 -5.35 -6.46 1.50
CA ALA A 126 -4.98 -7.87 1.34
C ALA A 126 -6.04 -8.66 0.54
N ASP A 127 -7.33 -8.33 0.66
CA ASP A 127 -8.39 -8.90 -0.18
C ASP A 127 -8.22 -8.51 -1.66
N LYS A 128 -7.91 -7.24 -1.93
CA LYS A 128 -7.64 -6.73 -3.29
C LYS A 128 -6.57 -7.54 -4.03
N TYR A 129 -5.53 -7.96 -3.31
CA TYR A 129 -4.42 -8.74 -3.87
C TYR A 129 -4.55 -10.26 -3.65
N ASN A 130 -5.70 -10.73 -3.16
CA ASN A 130 -5.96 -12.14 -2.87
C ASN A 130 -4.87 -12.81 -2.02
N VAL A 131 -4.40 -12.11 -0.96
CA VAL A 131 -3.33 -12.61 -0.07
C VAL A 131 -3.93 -13.44 1.05
N PRO A 132 -3.69 -14.76 1.12
CA PRO A 132 -4.09 -15.62 2.22
C PRO A 132 -3.47 -15.18 3.53
N ARG A 133 -4.21 -15.30 4.62
CA ARG A 133 -3.82 -14.74 5.93
C ARG A 133 -3.91 -15.75 7.05
N LEU A 134 -3.00 -15.58 8.00
CA LEU A 134 -3.03 -16.19 9.32
C LEU A 134 -3.16 -15.05 10.33
N GLY A 135 -4.07 -15.16 11.29
CA GLY A 135 -4.28 -14.15 12.32
C GLY A 135 -3.49 -14.44 13.60
N TYR A 136 -2.92 -13.41 14.18
CA TYR A 136 -2.18 -13.50 15.43
C TYR A 136 -2.66 -12.43 16.42
N VAL A 137 -3.33 -12.86 17.50
CA VAL A 137 -3.79 -11.97 18.57
C VAL A 137 -2.67 -11.80 19.58
N ASN A 138 -2.03 -10.65 19.55
CA ASN A 138 -0.86 -10.29 20.35
C ASN A 138 -1.25 -9.52 21.60
N LYS A 139 -0.32 -9.38 22.55
CA LYS A 139 -0.50 -8.68 23.82
C LYS A 139 -1.50 -9.33 24.77
N MET A 140 -1.55 -10.65 24.78
CA MET A 140 -2.40 -11.43 25.69
C MET A 140 -2.09 -11.22 27.18
N ASP A 141 -0.92 -10.67 27.47
CA ASP A 141 -0.43 -10.33 28.82
C ASP A 141 -0.98 -9.01 29.39
N ARG A 142 -1.72 -8.25 28.59
CA ARG A 142 -2.22 -6.93 29.02
C ARG A 142 -3.59 -7.04 29.68
N SER A 143 -3.83 -6.14 30.65
CA SER A 143 -5.16 -6.02 31.29
C SER A 143 -6.23 -5.66 30.26
N GLY A 144 -7.36 -6.37 30.30
CA GLY A 144 -8.44 -6.28 29.30
C GLY A 144 -8.23 -7.09 28.05
N ALA A 145 -7.18 -7.93 27.97
CA ALA A 145 -6.96 -8.81 26.83
C ALA A 145 -8.05 -9.88 26.74
N ASN A 146 -8.65 -10.02 25.55
CA ASN A 146 -9.65 -11.03 25.30
C ASN A 146 -9.54 -11.59 23.89
N TYR A 147 -9.07 -12.84 23.79
CA TYR A 147 -8.88 -13.53 22.53
C TYR A 147 -10.18 -13.78 21.76
N TYR A 148 -11.20 -14.29 22.42
CA TYR A 148 -12.47 -14.68 21.81
C TYR A 148 -13.25 -13.50 21.24
N ASP A 149 -13.13 -12.40 21.92
CA ASP A 149 -13.71 -11.15 21.49
C ASP A 149 -13.08 -10.65 20.16
N VAL A 150 -11.76 -10.80 19.99
CA VAL A 150 -11.10 -10.44 18.71
C VAL A 150 -11.65 -11.31 17.58
N LEU A 151 -11.82 -12.62 17.82
CA LEU A 151 -12.44 -13.53 16.84
C LEU A 151 -13.85 -13.07 16.45
N GLN A 152 -14.64 -12.64 17.43
CA GLN A 152 -16.00 -12.15 17.15
C GLN A 152 -15.97 -10.85 16.32
N GLN A 153 -15.11 -9.91 16.67
CA GLN A 153 -14.96 -8.68 15.88
C GLN A 153 -14.50 -8.94 14.46
N MET A 154 -13.63 -9.93 14.23
CA MET A 154 -13.24 -10.30 12.87
C MET A 154 -14.44 -10.76 12.04
N ARG A 155 -15.40 -11.46 12.65
CA ARG A 155 -16.66 -11.83 11.97
C ARG A 155 -17.53 -10.63 11.69
N ASP A 156 -17.74 -9.78 12.70
CA ASP A 156 -18.71 -8.70 12.65
C ASP A 156 -18.23 -7.51 11.81
N VAL A 157 -16.94 -7.16 11.89
CA VAL A 157 -16.36 -5.97 11.24
C VAL A 157 -15.70 -6.30 9.91
N LEU A 158 -14.90 -7.39 9.85
CA LEU A 158 -14.16 -7.75 8.65
C LEU A 158 -14.93 -8.72 7.74
N GLY A 159 -16.03 -9.30 8.21
CA GLY A 159 -16.71 -10.38 7.49
C GLY A 159 -15.85 -11.63 7.32
N ALA A 160 -14.81 -11.79 8.14
CA ALA A 160 -13.86 -12.89 8.07
C ALA A 160 -14.43 -14.17 8.73
N ASN A 161 -13.87 -15.32 8.35
CA ASN A 161 -14.14 -16.60 8.99
C ASN A 161 -12.90 -17.03 9.82
N PRO A 162 -12.75 -16.55 11.08
CA PRO A 162 -11.65 -16.95 11.93
C PRO A 162 -11.83 -18.37 12.45
N VAL A 163 -10.83 -19.21 12.23
CA VAL A 163 -10.76 -20.60 12.71
C VAL A 163 -9.67 -20.69 13.76
N SER A 164 -10.05 -20.88 15.02
CA SER A 164 -9.09 -20.93 16.13
C SER A 164 -8.26 -22.20 16.11
N LEU A 165 -6.94 -22.08 16.09
CA LEU A 165 -5.98 -23.20 16.21
C LEU A 165 -5.53 -23.40 17.64
N VAL A 166 -5.69 -22.40 18.50
CA VAL A 166 -5.26 -22.43 19.89
C VAL A 166 -6.29 -21.76 20.80
N ILE A 167 -6.27 -22.12 22.07
CA ILE A 167 -6.91 -21.32 23.14
C ILE A 167 -5.86 -20.88 24.16
N PRO A 168 -6.03 -19.71 24.80
CA PRO A 168 -5.05 -19.19 25.75
C PRO A 168 -5.02 -20.02 27.06
N VAL A 169 -3.85 -20.15 27.66
CA VAL A 169 -3.68 -20.68 29.02
C VAL A 169 -3.38 -19.54 29.96
N GLY A 170 -4.38 -19.17 30.74
CA GLY A 170 -4.36 -17.98 31.59
C GLY A 170 -4.77 -16.72 30.81
N GLU A 171 -5.03 -15.67 31.56
CA GLU A 171 -5.48 -14.37 31.06
C GLU A 171 -4.61 -13.27 31.64
N GLU A 172 -4.43 -12.18 30.89
CA GLU A 172 -3.68 -11.00 31.35
C GLU A 172 -2.30 -11.36 31.94
N GLU A 173 -2.01 -10.95 33.15
CA GLU A 173 -0.74 -11.23 33.83
C GLU A 173 -0.53 -12.73 34.07
N THR A 174 -1.57 -13.54 34.08
CA THR A 174 -1.49 -15.00 34.24
C THR A 174 -1.28 -15.75 32.92
N PHE A 175 -1.27 -15.05 31.80
CA PHE A 175 -1.04 -15.65 30.48
C PHE A 175 0.34 -16.29 30.42
N ARG A 176 0.40 -17.62 30.26
CA ARG A 176 1.65 -18.38 30.26
C ARG A 176 1.85 -19.28 29.06
N GLY A 177 0.81 -19.48 28.25
CA GLY A 177 0.91 -20.35 27.09
C GLY A 177 -0.39 -20.50 26.34
N VAL A 178 -0.45 -21.54 25.52
CA VAL A 178 -1.62 -21.87 24.70
C VAL A 178 -1.89 -23.36 24.73
N VAL A 179 -3.15 -23.76 24.52
CA VAL A 179 -3.50 -25.14 24.16
C VAL A 179 -3.57 -25.22 22.64
N ASP A 180 -2.75 -26.07 22.05
CA ASP A 180 -2.78 -26.39 20.64
C ASP A 180 -3.92 -27.38 20.35
N LEU A 181 -4.95 -26.90 19.64
CA LEU A 181 -6.15 -27.68 19.33
C LEU A 181 -5.94 -28.76 18.27
N LEU A 182 -4.90 -28.65 17.45
CA LEU A 182 -4.55 -29.68 16.48
C LEU A 182 -3.91 -30.90 17.16
N LYS A 183 -3.06 -30.66 18.15
CA LYS A 183 -2.32 -31.67 18.91
C LYS A 183 -2.99 -32.08 20.21
N MET A 184 -3.94 -31.28 20.69
CA MET A 184 -4.57 -31.42 22.01
C MET A 184 -3.54 -31.50 23.14
N LYS A 185 -2.60 -30.58 23.14
CA LYS A 185 -1.54 -30.41 24.13
C LYS A 185 -1.41 -28.93 24.51
N ALA A 186 -0.99 -28.68 25.73
CA ALA A 186 -0.64 -27.35 26.18
C ALA A 186 0.84 -27.04 25.93
N ILE A 187 1.13 -25.84 25.47
CA ILE A 187 2.49 -25.33 25.25
C ILE A 187 2.68 -24.18 26.24
N ILE A 188 3.63 -24.34 27.17
CA ILE A 188 3.90 -23.39 28.24
C ILE A 188 5.33 -22.87 28.08
N TRP A 189 5.48 -21.55 27.97
CA TRP A 189 6.79 -20.89 27.80
C TRP A 189 7.46 -20.59 29.15
N ASN A 190 8.78 -20.79 29.20
CA ASN A 190 9.60 -20.48 30.35
C ASN A 190 10.08 -19.02 30.28
N ASP A 191 9.72 -18.21 31.29
CA ASP A 191 10.10 -16.81 31.37
C ASP A 191 11.60 -16.63 31.65
N GLU A 192 12.26 -17.55 32.35
CA GLU A 192 13.69 -17.47 32.70
C GLU A 192 14.61 -17.58 31.48
N THR A 193 14.16 -18.29 30.43
CA THR A 193 14.92 -18.47 29.17
C THR A 193 14.53 -17.50 28.07
N GLN A 194 13.82 -16.42 28.42
CA GLN A 194 13.26 -15.47 27.44
C GLN A 194 12.41 -16.16 26.35
N GLY A 195 11.65 -17.20 26.74
CA GLY A 195 10.80 -17.98 25.86
C GLY A 195 11.54 -18.89 24.85
N ALA A 196 12.87 -19.03 24.96
CA ALA A 196 13.62 -19.94 24.10
C ALA A 196 13.26 -21.41 24.37
N GLU A 197 12.92 -21.72 25.60
CA GLU A 197 12.48 -23.05 26.05
C GLU A 197 10.98 -22.99 26.38
N PHE A 198 10.29 -24.04 25.95
CA PHE A 198 8.88 -24.27 26.26
C PHE A 198 8.65 -25.75 26.54
N GLU A 199 7.64 -26.04 27.31
CA GLU A 199 7.24 -27.40 27.64
C GLU A 199 5.92 -27.74 26.95
N VAL A 200 5.85 -28.94 26.34
CA VAL A 200 4.61 -29.52 25.82
C VAL A 200 4.06 -30.44 26.90
N THR A 201 2.93 -30.06 27.47
CA THR A 201 2.30 -30.77 28.59
C THR A 201 0.88 -31.19 28.25
N ASP A 202 0.27 -31.96 29.14
CA ASP A 202 -1.15 -32.26 29.07
C ASP A 202 -1.96 -30.98 29.34
N ILE A 203 -3.16 -30.91 28.77
CA ILE A 203 -4.06 -29.77 28.94
C ILE A 203 -4.39 -29.59 30.43
N PRO A 204 -4.28 -28.38 30.99
CA PRO A 204 -4.69 -28.13 32.37
C PRO A 204 -6.13 -28.58 32.61
N ALA A 205 -6.40 -29.22 33.75
CA ALA A 205 -7.70 -29.84 34.05
C ALA A 205 -8.89 -28.88 33.94
N ASN A 206 -8.67 -27.60 34.22
CA ASN A 206 -9.69 -26.55 34.10
C ASN A 206 -9.96 -26.11 32.66
N LEU A 207 -9.17 -26.51 31.69
CA LEU A 207 -9.30 -26.14 30.27
C LEU A 207 -9.67 -27.32 29.37
N VAL A 208 -9.80 -28.52 29.91
CA VAL A 208 -10.08 -29.74 29.10
C VAL A 208 -11.40 -29.63 28.36
N ASP A 209 -12.45 -29.22 29.05
CA ASP A 209 -13.80 -29.10 28.45
C ASP A 209 -13.84 -27.99 27.40
N GLU A 210 -13.25 -26.86 27.69
CA GLU A 210 -13.13 -25.73 26.74
C GLU A 210 -12.29 -26.10 25.52
N ALA A 211 -11.16 -26.78 25.73
CA ALA A 211 -10.31 -27.26 24.63
C ALA A 211 -11.07 -28.26 23.74
N GLN A 212 -11.89 -29.14 24.31
CA GLN A 212 -12.71 -30.06 23.53
C GLN A 212 -13.77 -29.31 22.71
N GLU A 213 -14.46 -28.37 23.31
CA GLU A 213 -15.45 -27.54 22.60
C GLU A 213 -14.83 -26.80 21.40
N TRP A 214 -13.67 -26.18 21.59
CA TRP A 214 -12.98 -25.48 20.51
C TRP A 214 -12.37 -26.44 19.49
N ARG A 215 -11.95 -27.62 19.91
CA ARG A 215 -11.53 -28.69 19.00
C ARG A 215 -12.67 -29.12 18.08
N ASP A 216 -13.87 -29.30 18.63
CA ASP A 216 -15.05 -29.71 17.87
C ASP A 216 -15.41 -28.63 16.83
N LYS A 217 -15.37 -27.34 17.21
CA LYS A 217 -15.54 -26.22 16.27
C LYS A 217 -14.46 -26.20 15.17
N LEU A 218 -13.22 -26.52 15.51
CA LEU A 218 -12.14 -26.60 14.56
C LEU A 218 -12.34 -27.74 13.55
N VAL A 219 -12.78 -28.90 14.01
CA VAL A 219 -13.05 -30.08 13.15
C VAL A 219 -14.23 -29.81 12.23
N GLU A 220 -15.32 -29.19 12.75
CA GLU A 220 -16.49 -28.77 11.98
C GLU A 220 -16.08 -27.79 10.87
N ALA A 221 -15.33 -26.73 11.21
CA ALA A 221 -14.84 -25.77 10.24
C ALA A 221 -13.92 -26.41 9.18
N ALA A 222 -13.03 -27.31 9.58
CA ALA A 222 -12.15 -28.02 8.65
C ALA A 222 -12.93 -28.90 7.67
N ALA A 223 -14.00 -29.58 8.16
CA ALA A 223 -14.85 -30.43 7.35
C ALA A 223 -15.58 -29.66 6.23
N GLU A 224 -15.86 -28.37 6.40
CA GLU A 224 -16.46 -27.52 5.34
C GLU A 224 -15.55 -27.34 4.12
N PHE A 225 -14.24 -27.53 4.26
CA PHE A 225 -13.26 -27.28 3.18
C PHE A 225 -12.88 -28.55 2.41
N ASP A 226 -13.27 -29.74 2.89
CA ASP A 226 -12.90 -31.02 2.28
C ASP A 226 -14.04 -32.04 2.37
N GLU A 227 -14.55 -32.50 1.21
CA GLU A 227 -15.69 -33.41 1.13
C GLU A 227 -15.40 -34.77 1.82
N ALA A 228 -14.19 -35.30 1.69
CA ALA A 228 -13.83 -36.55 2.32
C ALA A 228 -13.75 -36.43 3.85
N LEU A 229 -13.32 -35.26 4.32
CA LEU A 229 -13.30 -34.94 5.75
C LEU A 229 -14.72 -34.74 6.29
N MET A 230 -15.60 -34.14 5.49
CA MET A 230 -17.03 -33.97 5.83
C MET A 230 -17.72 -35.32 6.00
N GLU A 231 -17.47 -36.31 5.12
CA GLU A 231 -17.99 -37.66 5.27
C GLU A 231 -17.50 -38.30 6.57
N LYS A 232 -16.20 -38.21 6.86
CA LYS A 232 -15.62 -38.71 8.12
C LYS A 232 -16.19 -38.00 9.36
N PHE A 233 -16.45 -36.74 9.28
CA PHE A 233 -17.03 -35.95 10.38
C PHE A 233 -18.41 -36.47 10.77
N PHE A 234 -19.25 -36.85 9.78
CA PHE A 234 -20.57 -37.41 10.05
C PHE A 234 -20.51 -38.87 10.50
N ASP A 235 -19.56 -39.66 10.00
CA ASP A 235 -19.48 -41.06 10.32
C ASP A 235 -18.75 -41.32 11.65
N ASN A 236 -17.58 -40.75 11.84
CA ASN A 236 -16.76 -40.89 13.04
C ASN A 236 -15.74 -39.76 13.17
N PRO A 237 -16.10 -38.64 13.82
CA PRO A 237 -15.23 -37.49 13.98
C PRO A 237 -13.91 -37.78 14.71
N ASP A 238 -13.89 -38.79 15.61
CA ASP A 238 -12.68 -39.19 16.34
C ASP A 238 -11.63 -39.86 15.44
N SER A 239 -12.00 -40.31 14.24
CA SER A 239 -11.07 -40.89 13.28
C SER A 239 -10.26 -39.87 12.48
N ILE A 240 -10.58 -38.59 12.62
CA ILE A 240 -9.93 -37.48 11.89
C ILE A 240 -8.55 -37.24 12.49
N THR A 241 -7.54 -37.32 11.65
CA THR A 241 -6.12 -37.16 12.05
C THR A 241 -5.69 -35.67 12.00
N GLU A 242 -4.64 -35.32 12.74
CA GLU A 242 -4.01 -34.03 12.69
C GLU A 242 -3.61 -33.61 11.27
N ALA A 243 -3.04 -34.54 10.50
CA ALA A 243 -2.60 -34.31 9.12
C ALA A 243 -3.78 -33.93 8.19
N GLU A 244 -4.93 -34.59 8.35
CA GLU A 244 -6.15 -34.30 7.58
C GLU A 244 -6.71 -32.92 7.93
N LEU A 245 -6.71 -32.55 9.21
CA LEU A 245 -7.13 -31.21 9.65
C LEU A 245 -6.21 -30.12 9.10
N ILE A 246 -4.90 -30.31 9.18
CA ILE A 246 -3.93 -29.36 8.63
C ILE A 246 -4.16 -29.21 7.12
N ALA A 247 -4.34 -30.28 6.38
CA ALA A 247 -4.58 -30.24 4.94
C ALA A 247 -5.88 -29.49 4.58
N ALA A 248 -6.98 -29.76 5.29
CA ALA A 248 -8.28 -29.12 5.05
C ALA A 248 -8.26 -27.62 5.40
N ILE A 249 -7.71 -27.24 6.56
CA ILE A 249 -7.58 -25.84 6.96
C ILE A 249 -6.64 -25.09 6.02
N ARG A 250 -5.52 -25.72 5.59
CA ARG A 250 -4.64 -25.14 4.58
C ARG A 250 -5.39 -24.85 3.29
N LYS A 251 -6.19 -25.80 2.80
CA LYS A 251 -7.02 -25.61 1.61
C LYS A 251 -7.97 -24.43 1.78
N GLY A 252 -8.70 -24.37 2.90
CA GLY A 252 -9.58 -23.24 3.21
C GLY A 252 -8.85 -21.89 3.29
N THR A 253 -7.62 -21.88 3.82
CA THR A 253 -6.77 -20.68 3.89
C THR A 253 -6.32 -20.22 2.52
N LEU A 254 -5.83 -21.12 1.67
CA LEU A 254 -5.39 -20.82 0.31
C LEU A 254 -6.53 -20.31 -0.58
N GLU A 255 -7.74 -20.85 -0.38
CA GLU A 255 -8.96 -20.40 -1.07
C GLU A 255 -9.61 -19.16 -0.44
N MET A 256 -8.98 -18.52 0.55
CA MET A 256 -9.49 -17.35 1.27
C MET A 256 -10.84 -17.57 1.98
N LYS A 257 -11.20 -18.81 2.27
CA LYS A 257 -12.46 -19.18 2.94
C LYS A 257 -12.38 -19.11 4.45
N CYS A 258 -11.19 -19.21 5.02
CA CYS A 258 -10.96 -19.08 6.45
C CYS A 258 -9.64 -18.39 6.77
N THR A 259 -9.53 -17.92 8.00
CA THR A 259 -8.31 -17.34 8.57
C THR A 259 -7.95 -18.13 9.83
N PRO A 260 -6.90 -18.96 9.81
CA PRO A 260 -6.41 -19.65 11.00
C PRO A 260 -5.95 -18.63 12.04
N MET A 261 -6.33 -18.80 13.30
CA MET A 261 -6.08 -17.84 14.38
C MET A 261 -5.21 -18.42 15.48
N LEU A 262 -4.24 -17.60 15.89
CA LEU A 262 -3.32 -17.87 16.99
C LEU A 262 -3.36 -16.73 17.99
N CYS A 263 -2.85 -16.95 19.19
CA CYS A 263 -2.64 -15.90 20.17
C CYS A 263 -1.29 -16.02 20.89
N GLY A 264 -0.84 -14.93 21.46
CA GLY A 264 0.42 -14.89 22.20
C GLY A 264 0.73 -13.51 22.77
N SER A 265 1.93 -13.39 23.29
CA SER A 265 2.53 -12.12 23.70
C SER A 265 3.97 -12.07 23.20
N SER A 266 4.19 -11.34 22.10
CA SER A 266 5.53 -11.18 21.53
C SER A 266 6.46 -10.48 22.49
N PHE A 267 5.98 -9.49 23.25
CA PHE A 267 6.79 -8.80 24.27
C PHE A 267 7.24 -9.73 25.40
N LYS A 268 6.37 -10.62 25.85
CA LYS A 268 6.67 -11.66 26.87
C LYS A 268 7.26 -12.92 26.28
N ASN A 269 7.58 -12.94 24.98
CA ASN A 269 8.22 -14.08 24.30
C ASN A 269 7.40 -15.38 24.32
N LYS A 270 6.07 -15.29 24.20
CA LYS A 270 5.14 -16.41 24.27
C LYS A 270 4.32 -16.51 23.00
N GLY A 271 4.31 -17.68 22.34
CA GLY A 271 3.47 -17.99 21.19
C GLY A 271 4.11 -17.77 19.83
N VAL A 272 5.32 -17.20 19.71
CA VAL A 272 5.94 -16.89 18.41
C VAL A 272 6.45 -18.14 17.69
N GLN A 273 6.97 -19.14 18.41
CA GLN A 273 7.39 -20.40 17.79
C GLN A 273 6.21 -21.16 17.19
N THR A 274 5.08 -21.18 17.89
CA THR A 274 3.82 -21.76 17.37
C THR A 274 3.33 -20.99 16.12
N LEU A 275 3.48 -19.67 16.11
CA LEU A 275 3.20 -18.86 14.95
C LEU A 275 4.08 -19.27 13.76
N LEU A 276 5.39 -19.45 13.94
CA LEU A 276 6.31 -19.89 12.90
C LEU A 276 5.97 -21.28 12.36
N ASP A 277 5.60 -22.24 13.23
CA ASP A 277 5.17 -23.56 12.82
C ASP A 277 3.96 -23.48 11.89
N TYR A 278 2.99 -22.68 12.23
CA TYR A 278 1.75 -22.56 11.46
C TYR A 278 1.83 -21.64 10.26
N VAL A 279 2.78 -20.71 10.23
CA VAL A 279 3.20 -20.02 8.98
C VAL A 279 3.69 -21.06 7.97
N CYS A 280 4.53 -22.00 8.39
CA CYS A 280 5.01 -23.08 7.52
C CYS A 280 3.88 -24.03 7.08
N ALA A 281 2.93 -24.33 8.00
CA ALA A 281 1.85 -25.27 7.73
C ALA A 281 0.75 -24.71 6.82
N PHE A 282 0.31 -23.47 7.03
CA PHE A 282 -0.92 -22.94 6.43
C PHE A 282 -0.72 -21.89 5.35
N LEU A 283 0.33 -21.07 5.42
CA LEU A 283 0.55 -20.04 4.40
C LEU A 283 1.10 -20.62 3.10
N PRO A 284 0.78 -20.00 1.94
CA PRO A 284 1.17 -20.52 0.64
C PRO A 284 2.67 -20.47 0.39
N SER A 285 3.12 -21.38 -0.43
CA SER A 285 4.39 -21.30 -1.16
C SER A 285 4.18 -20.57 -2.49
N PRO A 286 5.24 -20.16 -3.20
CA PRO A 286 5.11 -19.59 -4.55
C PRO A 286 4.41 -20.50 -5.56
N LEU A 287 4.35 -21.82 -5.31
CA LEU A 287 3.68 -22.79 -6.16
C LEU A 287 2.18 -22.94 -5.86
N ASP A 288 1.73 -22.47 -4.71
CA ASP A 288 0.31 -22.53 -4.31
C ASP A 288 -0.47 -21.29 -4.79
N THR A 289 0.24 -20.23 -5.20
CA THR A 289 -0.37 -19.01 -5.72
C THR A 289 -0.62 -19.13 -7.22
N PRO A 290 -1.63 -18.41 -7.78
CA PRO A 290 -1.82 -18.35 -9.22
C PRO A 290 -0.56 -17.88 -9.95
N ASN A 291 -0.36 -18.35 -11.18
CA ASN A 291 0.70 -17.83 -12.03
C ASN A 291 0.57 -16.32 -12.17
N ILE A 292 1.72 -15.62 -12.24
CA ILE A 292 1.68 -14.19 -12.50
C ILE A 292 1.22 -13.93 -13.94
N VAL A 293 0.26 -13.03 -14.09
CA VAL A 293 -0.22 -12.58 -15.39
C VAL A 293 0.37 -11.22 -15.71
N GLY A 294 0.73 -11.01 -16.96
CA GLY A 294 1.20 -9.74 -17.49
C GLY A 294 0.76 -9.56 -18.93
N GLU A 295 0.95 -8.37 -19.45
CA GLU A 295 0.63 -8.03 -20.84
C GLU A 295 1.91 -7.96 -21.67
N ASN A 296 1.89 -8.59 -22.83
CA ASN A 296 2.99 -8.44 -23.80
C ASN A 296 2.90 -7.05 -24.44
N PRO A 297 3.92 -6.18 -24.25
CA PRO A 297 3.86 -4.80 -24.74
C PRO A 297 3.89 -4.66 -26.27
N GLU A 298 4.24 -5.73 -27.00
CA GLU A 298 4.28 -5.72 -28.46
C GLU A 298 2.97 -6.18 -29.09
N THR A 299 2.32 -7.18 -28.48
CA THR A 299 1.08 -7.78 -29.00
C THR A 299 -0.18 -7.29 -28.29
N GLY A 300 -0.07 -6.79 -27.04
CA GLY A 300 -1.20 -6.44 -26.19
C GLY A 300 -1.97 -7.66 -25.66
N GLU A 301 -1.40 -8.87 -25.77
CA GLU A 301 -2.00 -10.10 -25.28
C GLU A 301 -1.57 -10.38 -23.85
N GLU A 302 -2.48 -10.93 -23.06
CA GLU A 302 -2.15 -11.42 -21.72
C GLU A 302 -1.34 -12.72 -21.80
N GLU A 303 -0.26 -12.77 -21.02
CA GLU A 303 0.59 -13.94 -20.88
C GLU A 303 0.75 -14.29 -19.40
N ASP A 304 0.71 -15.57 -19.06
CA ASP A 304 1.06 -16.04 -17.72
C ASP A 304 2.50 -16.58 -17.65
N ARG A 305 3.11 -16.49 -16.47
CA ARG A 305 4.43 -17.03 -16.17
C ARG A 305 4.35 -17.92 -14.95
N LYS A 306 4.92 -19.13 -15.07
CA LYS A 306 5.01 -20.09 -13.97
C LYS A 306 6.25 -19.82 -13.11
N PRO A 307 6.22 -20.12 -11.82
CA PRO A 307 7.38 -20.00 -10.94
C PRO A 307 8.36 -21.17 -11.19
N ASP A 308 8.97 -21.18 -12.36
CA ASP A 308 9.95 -22.17 -12.82
C ASP A 308 11.20 -21.44 -13.35
N GLU A 309 12.39 -21.93 -12.99
CA GLU A 309 13.68 -21.38 -13.42
C GLU A 309 13.96 -21.55 -14.92
N SER A 310 13.29 -22.47 -15.59
CA SER A 310 13.40 -22.72 -17.05
C SER A 310 12.52 -21.81 -17.90
N GLU A 311 11.58 -21.11 -17.30
CA GLU A 311 10.71 -20.15 -17.97
C GLU A 311 11.48 -18.85 -18.29
N PRO A 312 11.02 -18.04 -19.27
CA PRO A 312 11.58 -16.72 -19.50
C PRO A 312 11.52 -15.86 -18.23
N THR A 313 12.58 -15.11 -17.96
CA THR A 313 12.70 -14.30 -16.75
C THR A 313 11.63 -13.19 -16.72
N ALA A 314 10.90 -13.12 -15.61
CA ALA A 314 10.03 -12.00 -15.27
C ALA A 314 10.16 -11.68 -13.78
N ALA A 315 10.53 -10.44 -13.47
CA ALA A 315 10.68 -9.94 -12.11
C ALA A 315 10.05 -8.56 -11.97
N LEU A 316 9.53 -8.25 -10.78
CA LEU A 316 8.95 -6.95 -10.44
C LEU A 316 9.83 -6.23 -9.43
N ALA A 317 10.28 -5.02 -9.79
CA ALA A 317 10.96 -4.13 -8.86
C ALA A 317 9.92 -3.42 -7.99
N PHE A 318 9.83 -3.80 -6.71
CA PHE A 318 8.79 -3.30 -5.82
C PHE A 318 9.28 -2.25 -4.82
N LYS A 319 10.60 -2.12 -4.64
CA LYS A 319 11.18 -1.13 -3.75
C LYS A 319 12.57 -0.70 -4.21
N ILE A 320 12.84 0.59 -4.09
CA ILE A 320 14.17 1.17 -4.27
C ILE A 320 14.60 1.82 -2.97
N ALA A 321 15.85 1.61 -2.57
CA ALA A 321 16.44 2.26 -1.42
C ALA A 321 17.82 2.81 -1.76
N THR A 322 18.21 3.90 -1.13
CA THR A 322 19.56 4.45 -1.26
C THR A 322 20.44 3.93 -0.12
N ASP A 323 21.43 3.14 -0.47
CA ASP A 323 22.42 2.63 0.48
C ASP A 323 23.68 3.50 0.40
N PRO A 324 24.25 3.94 1.55
CA PRO A 324 25.43 4.81 1.58
C PRO A 324 26.69 4.19 0.93
N TYR A 325 26.78 2.85 0.90
CA TYR A 325 27.98 2.12 0.47
C TYR A 325 27.86 1.58 -0.94
N VAL A 326 26.67 1.09 -1.34
CA VAL A 326 26.46 0.45 -2.65
C VAL A 326 25.64 1.32 -3.61
N GLY A 327 25.12 2.44 -3.14
CA GLY A 327 24.29 3.34 -3.93
C GLY A 327 22.84 2.86 -4.03
N ARG A 328 22.26 2.88 -5.23
CA ARG A 328 20.87 2.47 -5.47
C ARG A 328 20.72 0.95 -5.32
N LEU A 329 19.96 0.51 -4.34
CA LEU A 329 19.60 -0.87 -4.06
C LEU A 329 18.16 -1.11 -4.48
N VAL A 330 17.94 -2.03 -5.39
CA VAL A 330 16.63 -2.36 -5.96
C VAL A 330 16.17 -3.70 -5.44
N PHE A 331 15.06 -3.73 -4.73
CA PHE A 331 14.41 -4.95 -4.29
C PHE A 331 13.44 -5.43 -5.36
N PHE A 332 13.53 -6.70 -5.70
CA PHE A 332 12.64 -7.31 -6.68
C PHE A 332 12.25 -8.74 -6.31
N ARG A 333 11.09 -9.13 -6.78
CA ARG A 333 10.63 -10.52 -6.73
C ARG A 333 10.75 -11.13 -8.12
N VAL A 334 11.37 -12.30 -8.21
CA VAL A 334 11.43 -13.09 -9.45
C VAL A 334 10.21 -14.00 -9.49
N TYR A 335 9.37 -13.86 -10.49
CA TYR A 335 8.16 -14.68 -10.67
C TYR A 335 8.42 -15.87 -11.57
N SER A 336 9.29 -15.73 -12.58
CA SER A 336 9.69 -16.81 -13.50
C SER A 336 11.14 -16.64 -13.92
N GLY A 337 11.76 -17.72 -14.35
CA GLY A 337 13.15 -17.72 -14.76
C GLY A 337 14.11 -17.50 -13.58
N LYS A 338 15.21 -16.85 -13.85
CA LYS A 338 16.24 -16.51 -12.87
C LYS A 338 16.96 -15.23 -13.24
N VAL A 339 17.48 -14.54 -12.24
CA VAL A 339 18.31 -13.35 -12.37
C VAL A 339 19.71 -13.68 -11.87
N GLU A 340 20.73 -13.46 -12.69
CA GLU A 340 22.14 -13.78 -12.38
C GLU A 340 22.96 -12.51 -12.18
N ALA A 341 23.90 -12.53 -11.24
CA ALA A 341 24.85 -11.45 -11.02
C ALA A 341 25.73 -11.26 -12.26
N GLY A 342 25.94 -10.00 -12.67
CA GLY A 342 26.71 -9.65 -13.88
C GLY A 342 25.92 -9.74 -15.18
N SER A 343 24.66 -10.20 -15.15
CA SER A 343 23.80 -10.31 -16.32
C SER A 343 23.07 -9.01 -16.67
N TYR A 344 22.36 -9.04 -17.80
CA TYR A 344 21.48 -7.98 -18.24
C TYR A 344 20.02 -8.44 -18.18
N VAL A 345 19.15 -7.54 -17.79
CA VAL A 345 17.68 -7.67 -17.86
C VAL A 345 17.11 -6.52 -18.68
N PHE A 346 15.97 -6.75 -19.31
CA PHE A 346 15.27 -5.73 -20.09
C PHE A 346 14.22 -5.05 -19.22
N ASN A 347 14.26 -3.72 -19.16
CA ASN A 347 13.23 -2.93 -18.49
C ASN A 347 12.19 -2.49 -19.52
N THR A 348 10.97 -3.00 -19.40
CA THR A 348 9.87 -2.76 -20.37
C THR A 348 9.43 -1.31 -20.41
N ARG A 349 9.46 -0.58 -19.27
CA ARG A 349 9.11 0.85 -19.21
C ARG A 349 10.09 1.71 -19.97
N SER A 350 11.39 1.52 -19.72
CA SER A 350 12.44 2.36 -20.35
C SER A 350 12.84 1.88 -21.75
N GLY A 351 12.46 0.65 -22.13
CA GLY A 351 12.90 0.02 -23.38
C GLY A 351 14.39 -0.23 -23.46
N LYS A 352 15.08 -0.35 -22.32
CA LYS A 352 16.54 -0.47 -22.23
C LYS A 352 16.97 -1.70 -21.45
N LYS A 353 18.17 -2.17 -21.77
CA LYS A 353 18.85 -3.21 -20.97
C LYS A 353 19.48 -2.58 -19.74
N GLU A 354 19.18 -3.15 -18.59
CA GLU A 354 19.78 -2.81 -17.31
C GLU A 354 20.79 -3.88 -16.90
N ARG A 355 21.96 -3.45 -16.43
CA ARG A 355 22.99 -4.36 -15.94
C ARG A 355 22.86 -4.56 -14.43
N ILE A 356 22.78 -5.80 -14.01
CA ILE A 356 22.82 -6.18 -12.59
C ILE A 356 24.28 -6.50 -12.23
N SER A 357 24.93 -5.60 -11.49
CA SER A 357 26.33 -5.78 -11.13
C SER A 357 26.51 -6.83 -10.05
N ARG A 358 25.70 -6.77 -9.01
CA ARG A 358 25.71 -7.68 -7.85
C ARG A 358 24.30 -7.94 -7.38
N LEU A 359 24.11 -9.14 -6.82
CA LEU A 359 22.86 -9.58 -6.20
C LEU A 359 23.10 -9.82 -4.71
N PHE A 360 22.05 -9.60 -3.92
CA PHE A 360 22.07 -9.78 -2.47
C PHE A 360 20.80 -10.45 -1.99
N GLN A 361 20.97 -11.33 -1.02
CA GLN A 361 19.92 -11.70 -0.08
C GLN A 361 20.02 -10.77 1.11
N MET A 362 18.89 -10.20 1.50
CA MET A 362 18.86 -9.21 2.57
C MET A 362 18.63 -9.88 3.93
N ASN A 363 19.38 -9.45 4.91
CA ASN A 363 19.21 -9.80 6.31
C ASN A 363 19.06 -8.48 7.09
N SER A 364 17.87 -7.86 7.03
CA SER A 364 17.65 -6.50 7.47
C SER A 364 18.59 -5.51 6.76
N ASN A 365 19.55 -4.89 7.46
CA ASN A 365 20.54 -3.97 6.90
C ASN A 365 21.84 -4.65 6.39
N LYS A 366 21.97 -5.98 6.56
CA LYS A 366 23.14 -6.73 6.09
C LYS A 366 22.88 -7.36 4.74
N GLN A 367 23.83 -7.18 3.84
CA GLN A 367 23.79 -7.68 2.46
C GLN A 367 24.63 -8.95 2.36
N GLN A 368 24.02 -10.07 1.99
CA GLN A 368 24.71 -11.31 1.70
C GLN A 368 24.79 -11.49 0.19
N PRO A 369 26.00 -11.49 -0.41
CA PRO A 369 26.14 -11.66 -1.86
C PRO A 369 25.55 -12.99 -2.35
N MET A 370 24.87 -12.93 -3.51
CA MET A 370 24.28 -14.07 -4.19
C MET A 370 24.76 -14.10 -5.64
N GLU A 371 24.90 -15.29 -6.20
CA GLU A 371 25.22 -15.48 -7.64
C GLU A 371 23.95 -15.41 -8.49
N CYS A 372 22.84 -15.90 -7.95
CA CYS A 372 21.57 -16.03 -8.65
C CYS A 372 20.40 -15.87 -7.68
N ILE A 373 19.29 -15.29 -8.19
CA ILE A 373 17.97 -15.29 -7.53
C ILE A 373 16.99 -15.99 -8.48
N GLU A 374 16.38 -17.07 -8.01
CA GLU A 374 15.51 -17.93 -8.81
C GLU A 374 14.05 -17.55 -8.68
N ALA A 375 13.20 -18.07 -9.58
CA ALA A 375 11.75 -17.91 -9.56
C ALA A 375 11.17 -18.23 -8.18
N GLY A 376 10.20 -17.44 -7.72
CA GLY A 376 9.57 -17.57 -6.41
C GLY A 376 10.33 -16.92 -5.25
N ASP A 377 11.52 -16.35 -5.49
CA ASP A 377 12.35 -15.73 -4.46
C ASP A 377 12.37 -14.20 -4.54
N ILE A 378 12.76 -13.58 -3.44
CA ILE A 378 12.90 -12.13 -3.27
C ILE A 378 14.38 -11.83 -3.01
N GLY A 379 14.90 -10.85 -3.72
CA GLY A 379 16.26 -10.39 -3.53
C GLY A 379 16.45 -8.92 -3.83
N ALA A 380 17.69 -8.48 -3.75
CA ALA A 380 18.07 -7.12 -4.07
C ALA A 380 19.26 -7.09 -5.05
N GLY A 381 19.33 -6.06 -5.86
CA GLY A 381 20.39 -5.88 -6.84
C GLY A 381 20.87 -4.45 -6.94
N VAL A 382 22.10 -4.29 -7.43
CA VAL A 382 22.72 -2.99 -7.71
C VAL A 382 23.26 -2.94 -9.12
N GLY A 383 23.42 -1.72 -9.67
CA GLY A 383 23.98 -1.49 -10.98
C GLY A 383 22.98 -0.93 -12.00
N PHE A 384 21.70 -0.86 -11.63
CA PHE A 384 20.65 -0.28 -12.46
C PHE A 384 20.86 1.23 -12.67
N LYS A 385 20.57 1.70 -13.88
CA LYS A 385 20.74 3.11 -14.27
C LYS A 385 19.42 3.86 -14.28
N ASP A 386 18.38 3.27 -14.89
CA ASP A 386 17.05 3.88 -15.04
C ASP A 386 15.97 2.89 -14.62
N ILE A 387 15.76 2.79 -13.32
CA ILE A 387 14.77 1.89 -12.73
C ILE A 387 13.89 2.67 -11.75
N ARG A 388 12.61 2.31 -11.72
CA ARG A 388 11.60 2.86 -10.81
C ARG A 388 10.85 1.73 -10.11
N THR A 389 10.26 2.06 -8.99
CA THR A 389 9.33 1.15 -8.30
C THR A 389 8.13 0.84 -9.22
N GLY A 390 7.82 -0.45 -9.37
CA GLY A 390 6.80 -0.93 -10.29
C GLY A 390 7.32 -1.38 -11.66
N ASP A 391 8.60 -1.15 -11.98
CA ASP A 391 9.18 -1.59 -13.25
C ASP A 391 9.25 -3.12 -13.33
N THR A 392 8.93 -3.64 -14.52
CA THR A 392 9.13 -5.05 -14.86
C THR A 392 10.49 -5.27 -15.48
N LEU A 393 11.21 -6.25 -14.96
CA LEU A 393 12.51 -6.73 -15.47
C LEU A 393 12.30 -8.10 -16.10
N CYS A 394 12.58 -8.24 -17.39
CA CYS A 394 12.33 -9.48 -18.12
C CYS A 394 13.46 -9.79 -19.12
N GLU A 395 13.28 -10.84 -19.91
CA GLU A 395 14.09 -11.11 -21.09
C GLU A 395 13.59 -10.27 -22.27
N GLU A 396 14.52 -9.69 -23.04
CA GLU A 396 14.18 -8.88 -24.22
C GLU A 396 13.45 -9.68 -25.31
N SER A 397 13.76 -10.99 -25.43
CA SER A 397 13.11 -11.89 -26.38
C SER A 397 11.68 -12.31 -25.99
N HIS A 398 11.31 -12.10 -24.74
CA HIS A 398 10.01 -12.45 -24.19
C HIS A 398 9.51 -11.29 -23.30
N PRO A 399 9.23 -10.12 -23.90
CA PRO A 399 8.86 -8.94 -23.14
C PRO A 399 7.48 -9.13 -22.50
N ILE A 400 7.39 -8.74 -21.24
CA ILE A 400 6.14 -8.76 -20.46
C ILE A 400 6.10 -7.53 -19.56
N VAL A 401 4.92 -6.97 -19.37
CA VAL A 401 4.62 -5.94 -18.37
C VAL A 401 3.75 -6.59 -17.31
N LEU A 402 4.29 -6.76 -16.13
CA LEU A 402 3.50 -7.20 -14.99
C LEU A 402 2.63 -6.04 -14.53
N GLU A 403 1.46 -6.35 -13.97
CA GLU A 403 0.52 -5.34 -13.49
C GLU A 403 1.23 -4.28 -12.65
N SER A 404 1.08 -3.00 -13.04
CA SER A 404 1.67 -1.88 -12.33
C SER A 404 0.92 -1.59 -11.04
N ILE A 405 1.66 -1.23 -9.99
CA ILE A 405 1.08 -0.75 -8.74
C ILE A 405 0.51 0.65 -9.01
N THR A 406 -0.80 0.84 -8.80
CA THR A 406 -1.41 2.17 -8.88
C THR A 406 -1.22 2.89 -7.55
N PHE A 407 -0.59 4.06 -7.59
CA PHE A 407 -0.37 4.88 -6.41
C PHE A 407 -1.46 5.96 -6.30
N PRO A 408 -1.90 6.29 -5.08
CA PRO A 408 -2.84 7.38 -4.87
C PRO A 408 -2.19 8.74 -5.18
N ASP A 409 -3.01 9.71 -5.56
CA ASP A 409 -2.58 11.09 -5.76
C ASP A 409 -2.13 11.73 -4.45
N THR A 410 -1.14 12.61 -4.53
CA THR A 410 -0.69 13.40 -3.39
C THR A 410 -1.77 14.41 -2.96
N VAL A 411 -1.94 14.62 -1.67
CA VAL A 411 -3.04 15.44 -1.13
C VAL A 411 -2.58 16.72 -0.43
N ILE A 412 -1.30 16.79 -0.05
CA ILE A 412 -0.71 17.94 0.65
C ILE A 412 0.62 18.32 0.02
N SER A 413 0.91 19.62 0.00
CA SER A 413 2.15 20.19 -0.55
C SER A 413 2.77 21.19 0.38
N ILE A 414 4.11 21.27 0.38
CA ILE A 414 4.90 22.24 1.14
C ILE A 414 5.98 22.80 0.22
N ALA A 415 6.15 24.14 0.22
CA ALA A 415 7.30 24.76 -0.41
C ALA A 415 8.55 24.57 0.46
N VAL A 416 9.67 24.22 -0.16
CA VAL A 416 10.96 24.01 0.51
C VAL A 416 12.02 24.89 -0.13
N GLU A 417 12.81 25.58 0.69
CA GLU A 417 13.90 26.42 0.24
C GLU A 417 15.18 26.08 1.01
N PRO A 418 16.33 25.91 0.33
CA PRO A 418 17.58 25.66 1.02
C PRO A 418 18.00 26.91 1.82
N LYS A 419 18.55 26.73 3.02
CA LYS A 419 19.04 27.84 3.85
C LYS A 419 20.27 28.55 3.26
N SER A 420 21.00 27.88 2.38
CA SER A 420 22.20 28.42 1.73
C SER A 420 22.25 28.09 0.24
N GLN A 421 22.87 28.93 -0.57
CA GLN A 421 23.09 28.66 -2.00
C GLN A 421 23.94 27.41 -2.23
N ALA A 422 24.84 27.07 -1.32
CA ALA A 422 25.65 25.86 -1.40
C ALA A 422 24.85 24.56 -1.25
N ASP A 423 23.66 24.64 -0.70
CA ASP A 423 22.79 23.48 -0.44
C ASP A 423 21.78 23.25 -1.58
N ILE A 424 21.66 24.14 -2.57
CA ILE A 424 20.72 23.97 -3.71
C ILE A 424 20.95 22.64 -4.41
N ALA A 425 22.18 22.38 -4.87
CA ALA A 425 22.50 21.15 -5.58
C ALA A 425 22.33 19.88 -4.73
N LYS A 426 22.53 19.99 -3.40
CA LYS A 426 22.28 18.87 -2.48
C LYS A 426 20.78 18.64 -2.26
N LEU A 427 20.00 19.73 -2.17
CA LEU A 427 18.54 19.64 -2.06
C LEU A 427 17.95 18.97 -3.29
N ASP A 428 18.31 19.43 -4.49
CA ASP A 428 17.83 18.86 -5.74
C ASP A 428 18.20 17.37 -5.87
N ASN A 429 19.45 17.01 -5.55
CA ASN A 429 19.88 15.62 -5.57
C ASN A 429 19.17 14.77 -4.51
N GLY A 430 18.97 15.31 -3.30
CA GLY A 430 18.27 14.62 -2.23
C GLY A 430 16.81 14.39 -2.58
N LEU A 431 16.12 15.42 -3.08
CA LEU A 431 14.72 15.34 -3.50
C LEU A 431 14.52 14.36 -4.66
N ALA A 432 15.42 14.38 -5.67
CA ALA A 432 15.36 13.46 -6.79
C ALA A 432 15.49 12.00 -6.34
N LYS A 433 16.43 11.69 -5.43
CA LYS A 433 16.61 10.34 -4.89
C LYS A 433 15.41 9.89 -4.06
N LEU A 434 14.86 10.77 -3.22
CA LEU A 434 13.67 10.45 -2.41
C LEU A 434 12.44 10.21 -3.29
N ALA A 435 12.28 10.96 -4.38
CA ALA A 435 11.21 10.74 -5.36
C ALA A 435 11.37 9.44 -6.18
N GLU A 436 12.61 8.97 -6.37
CA GLU A 436 12.85 7.65 -6.97
C GLU A 436 12.49 6.49 -6.02
N GLU A 437 12.71 6.68 -4.71
CA GLU A 437 12.38 5.69 -3.68
C GLU A 437 10.88 5.60 -3.41
N ASP A 438 10.20 6.74 -3.39
CA ASP A 438 8.79 6.85 -3.01
C ASP A 438 7.94 7.47 -4.13
N PRO A 439 7.18 6.66 -4.87
CA PRO A 439 6.32 7.15 -5.95
C PRO A 439 5.11 7.97 -5.47
N THR A 440 4.79 7.99 -4.17
CA THR A 440 3.76 8.85 -3.57
C THR A 440 4.31 10.21 -3.13
N PHE A 441 5.59 10.44 -3.36
CA PHE A 441 6.28 11.70 -3.13
C PHE A 441 6.63 12.34 -4.47
N THR A 442 6.16 13.56 -4.70
CA THR A 442 6.45 14.30 -5.93
C THR A 442 7.13 15.63 -5.64
N VAL A 443 7.97 16.04 -6.59
CA VAL A 443 8.72 17.29 -6.53
C VAL A 443 8.48 18.06 -7.82
N HIS A 444 8.08 19.30 -7.70
CA HIS A 444 7.98 20.21 -8.84
C HIS A 444 8.44 21.63 -8.48
N THR A 445 8.83 22.38 -9.48
CA THR A 445 9.14 23.80 -9.30
C THR A 445 7.92 24.59 -9.74
N ASP A 446 7.41 25.45 -8.85
CA ASP A 446 6.33 26.38 -9.16
C ASP A 446 6.84 27.42 -10.16
N GLU A 447 6.22 27.48 -11.33
CA GLU A 447 6.65 28.37 -12.42
C GLU A 447 6.45 29.88 -12.09
N GLN A 448 5.53 30.19 -11.18
CA GLN A 448 5.22 31.57 -10.82
C GLN A 448 6.14 32.12 -9.72
N SER A 449 6.34 31.33 -8.66
CA SER A 449 7.17 31.71 -7.51
C SER A 449 8.63 31.30 -7.66
N GLY A 450 8.93 30.29 -8.53
CA GLY A 450 10.24 29.69 -8.65
C GLY A 450 10.61 28.81 -7.45
N GLN A 451 9.67 28.53 -6.55
CA GLN A 451 9.90 27.72 -5.37
C GLN A 451 9.85 26.22 -5.69
N THR A 452 10.67 25.45 -5.01
CA THR A 452 10.57 23.99 -5.06
C THR A 452 9.44 23.54 -4.12
N VAL A 453 8.45 22.86 -4.66
CA VAL A 453 7.30 22.32 -3.93
C VAL A 453 7.39 20.82 -3.86
N ILE A 454 7.24 20.26 -2.66
CA ILE A 454 7.16 18.84 -2.40
C ILE A 454 5.72 18.48 -2.03
N SER A 455 5.23 17.37 -2.55
CA SER A 455 3.87 16.88 -2.29
C SER A 455 3.87 15.43 -1.82
N GLY A 456 2.95 15.10 -0.93
CA GLY A 456 2.86 13.77 -0.32
C GLY A 456 1.47 13.42 0.19
N MET A 457 1.36 12.31 0.93
CA MET A 457 0.11 11.72 1.40
C MET A 457 -0.40 12.29 2.72
N GLY A 458 0.43 13.03 3.47
CA GLY A 458 0.05 13.61 4.75
C GLY A 458 1.18 14.41 5.38
N GLU A 459 0.88 15.11 6.48
CA GLU A 459 1.86 15.92 7.21
C GLU A 459 3.05 15.09 7.70
N LEU A 460 2.77 13.92 8.29
CA LEU A 460 3.81 13.03 8.79
C LEU A 460 4.73 12.54 7.68
N HIS A 461 4.18 12.23 6.52
CA HIS A 461 4.94 11.81 5.35
C HIS A 461 5.96 12.89 4.94
N LEU A 462 5.50 14.14 4.77
CA LEU A 462 6.38 15.25 4.40
C LEU A 462 7.40 15.62 5.48
N ASP A 463 7.03 15.53 6.76
CA ASP A 463 7.94 15.72 7.89
C ASP A 463 9.10 14.72 7.86
N ILE A 464 8.81 13.47 7.54
CA ILE A 464 9.82 12.42 7.43
C ILE A 464 10.75 12.68 6.24
N ILE A 465 10.21 13.09 5.09
CA ILE A 465 11.01 13.45 3.91
C ILE A 465 11.97 14.60 4.24
N ILE A 466 11.50 15.64 4.92
CA ILE A 466 12.33 16.78 5.32
C ILE A 466 13.39 16.39 6.35
N ASP A 467 13.04 15.53 7.30
CA ASP A 467 14.00 15.02 8.28
C ASP A 467 15.07 14.13 7.62
N ARG A 468 14.70 13.33 6.61
CA ARG A 468 15.64 12.56 5.79
C ARG A 468 16.60 13.47 5.00
N LEU A 469 16.10 14.56 4.41
CA LEU A 469 16.95 15.55 3.74
C LEU A 469 18.02 16.11 4.70
N ARG A 470 17.64 16.42 5.91
CA ARG A 470 18.57 16.92 6.94
C ARG A 470 19.58 15.87 7.39
N ARG A 471 19.14 14.64 7.69
CA ARG A 471 19.99 13.58 8.26
C ARG A 471 20.86 12.87 7.23
N GLU A 472 20.27 12.46 6.10
CA GLU A 472 20.95 11.66 5.09
C GLU A 472 21.73 12.53 4.08
N PHE A 473 21.12 13.63 3.63
CA PHE A 473 21.71 14.50 2.60
C PHE A 473 22.41 15.73 3.16
N LYS A 474 22.34 15.95 4.48
CA LYS A 474 22.95 17.10 5.17
C LYS A 474 22.49 18.46 4.60
N VAL A 475 21.19 18.57 4.32
CA VAL A 475 20.55 19.77 3.78
C VAL A 475 19.59 20.35 4.82
N GLU A 476 19.81 21.61 5.16
CA GLU A 476 18.88 22.39 5.96
C GLU A 476 17.97 23.21 5.01
N CYS A 477 16.67 23.08 5.17
CA CYS A 477 15.68 23.85 4.39
C CYS A 477 14.68 24.58 5.28
N ASN A 478 14.20 25.72 4.78
CA ASN A 478 13.03 26.41 5.30
C ASN A 478 11.78 25.78 4.69
N GLN A 479 10.72 25.71 5.48
CA GLN A 479 9.45 25.12 5.09
C GLN A 479 8.38 26.21 5.00
N GLY A 480 7.63 26.22 3.93
CA GLY A 480 6.40 27.00 3.80
C GLY A 480 5.26 26.39 4.62
N LYS A 481 4.11 27.03 4.64
CA LYS A 481 2.90 26.46 5.22
C LYS A 481 2.38 25.35 4.31
N PRO A 482 1.86 24.25 4.88
CA PRO A 482 1.19 23.21 4.10
C PRO A 482 0.02 23.79 3.31
N GLN A 483 -0.09 23.37 2.06
CA GLN A 483 -1.18 23.76 1.16
C GLN A 483 -1.91 22.51 0.68
N VAL A 484 -3.21 22.64 0.53
CA VAL A 484 -4.09 21.59 0.03
C VAL A 484 -3.99 21.52 -1.49
N ASN A 485 -3.92 20.32 -2.05
CA ASN A 485 -3.95 20.10 -3.49
C ASN A 485 -5.40 20.14 -4.00
N TYR A 486 -5.84 21.33 -4.38
CA TYR A 486 -7.12 21.50 -5.05
C TYR A 486 -7.08 20.93 -6.46
N LYS A 487 -8.25 20.55 -6.97
CA LYS A 487 -8.48 20.20 -8.38
C LYS A 487 -9.61 21.09 -8.94
N GLU A 488 -9.79 21.04 -10.23
CA GLU A 488 -10.95 21.63 -10.90
C GLU A 488 -11.79 20.52 -11.54
N ALA A 489 -13.07 20.76 -11.75
CA ALA A 489 -13.96 19.88 -12.50
C ALA A 489 -14.93 20.71 -13.33
N ILE A 490 -15.53 20.10 -14.33
CA ILE A 490 -16.60 20.70 -15.15
C ILE A 490 -17.90 19.94 -14.93
N THR A 491 -19.02 20.65 -14.91
CA THR A 491 -20.33 20.09 -14.55
C THR A 491 -21.31 19.98 -15.72
N LYS A 492 -21.01 20.62 -16.86
CA LYS A 492 -21.90 20.70 -18.03
C LYS A 492 -21.18 20.27 -19.29
N THR A 493 -21.94 19.69 -20.22
CA THR A 493 -21.47 19.37 -21.57
C THR A 493 -21.64 20.58 -22.49
N VAL A 494 -20.62 20.89 -23.29
CA VAL A 494 -20.57 22.02 -24.21
C VAL A 494 -20.07 21.57 -25.57
N ASN A 495 -20.77 21.95 -26.62
CA ASN A 495 -20.33 21.79 -28.01
C ASN A 495 -19.60 23.07 -28.46
N LEU A 496 -18.42 22.89 -29.03
CA LEU A 496 -17.56 23.99 -29.46
C LEU A 496 -16.88 23.68 -30.78
N ARG A 497 -16.84 24.68 -31.65
CA ARG A 497 -15.94 24.70 -32.82
C ARG A 497 -14.80 25.63 -32.53
N GLU A 498 -13.58 25.16 -32.70
CA GLU A 498 -12.36 25.94 -32.51
C GLU A 498 -11.51 25.94 -33.76
N VAL A 499 -11.19 27.15 -34.24
CA VAL A 499 -10.34 27.33 -35.42
C VAL A 499 -9.05 28.01 -35.01
N TYR A 500 -7.96 27.29 -35.05
CA TYR A 500 -6.63 27.85 -34.86
C TYR A 500 -6.03 28.23 -36.19
N LYS A 501 -5.83 29.57 -36.36
CA LYS A 501 -5.22 30.13 -37.56
C LYS A 501 -4.15 31.17 -37.19
N LYS A 502 -2.92 30.90 -37.64
CA LYS A 502 -1.83 31.86 -37.46
C LYS A 502 -1.01 31.95 -38.75
N GLN A 503 -0.82 33.17 -39.23
CA GLN A 503 -0.05 33.44 -40.44
C GLN A 503 1.02 34.47 -40.12
N THR A 504 2.29 34.13 -40.23
CA THR A 504 3.45 34.97 -39.97
C THR A 504 4.45 34.77 -41.07
N GLY A 505 4.27 35.45 -42.22
CA GLY A 505 5.28 35.57 -43.29
C GLY A 505 5.94 34.24 -43.70
N GLY A 506 5.22 33.30 -44.33
CA GLY A 506 5.70 31.99 -44.74
C GLY A 506 4.59 30.92 -44.61
N ARG A 507 4.98 29.67 -44.33
CA ARG A 507 4.02 28.57 -44.07
C ARG A 507 3.16 28.93 -42.84
N GLY A 508 1.85 29.00 -43.03
CA GLY A 508 0.89 29.28 -41.96
C GLY A 508 0.67 28.08 -41.02
N LYS A 509 -0.16 28.29 -40.00
CA LYS A 509 -0.67 27.26 -39.10
C LYS A 509 -2.20 27.25 -39.16
N PHE A 510 -2.80 26.09 -39.41
CA PHE A 510 -4.25 25.94 -39.47
C PHE A 510 -4.70 24.63 -38.87
N ALA A 511 -5.71 24.70 -38.01
CA ALA A 511 -6.46 23.54 -37.55
C ALA A 511 -7.89 23.98 -37.17
N ASP A 512 -8.86 23.17 -37.52
CA ASP A 512 -10.28 23.38 -37.22
C ASP A 512 -10.84 22.07 -36.62
N ILE A 513 -11.34 22.15 -35.41
CA ILE A 513 -11.91 21.03 -34.68
C ILE A 513 -13.28 21.37 -34.12
N ILE A 514 -14.20 20.42 -34.21
CA ILE A 514 -15.52 20.49 -33.57
C ILE A 514 -15.54 19.42 -32.49
N VAL A 515 -15.68 19.83 -31.25
CA VAL A 515 -15.61 18.95 -30.08
C VAL A 515 -16.81 19.15 -29.18
N GLU A 516 -17.21 18.05 -28.54
CA GLU A 516 -18.07 18.06 -27.38
C GLU A 516 -17.22 17.81 -26.15
N VAL A 517 -17.31 18.68 -25.13
CA VAL A 517 -16.54 18.63 -23.91
C VAL A 517 -17.49 18.61 -22.73
N GLY A 518 -17.32 17.65 -21.83
CA GLY A 518 -18.17 17.50 -20.64
C GLY A 518 -17.57 16.57 -19.59
N PRO A 519 -18.34 16.25 -18.54
CA PRO A 519 -17.94 15.25 -17.57
C PRO A 519 -17.75 13.88 -18.22
N VAL A 520 -16.92 13.03 -17.62
CA VAL A 520 -16.76 11.61 -18.04
C VAL A 520 -18.06 10.83 -17.82
N ASP A 521 -18.23 9.74 -18.56
CA ASP A 521 -19.37 8.84 -18.38
C ASP A 521 -19.30 8.15 -17.00
N ASP A 522 -20.46 7.81 -16.42
CA ASP A 522 -20.57 7.24 -15.07
C ASP A 522 -19.82 5.91 -14.91
N ASP A 523 -19.63 5.17 -16.01
CA ASP A 523 -18.90 3.90 -16.06
C ASP A 523 -17.41 4.06 -16.38
N TRP A 524 -16.91 5.30 -16.53
CA TRP A 524 -15.51 5.58 -16.80
C TRP A 524 -14.68 5.55 -15.52
N ASN A 525 -13.85 4.54 -15.36
CA ASN A 525 -12.93 4.47 -14.22
C ASN A 525 -11.67 5.31 -14.49
N VAL A 526 -11.62 6.50 -13.89
CA VAL A 526 -10.49 7.45 -14.03
C VAL A 526 -9.17 6.84 -13.54
N LYS A 527 -9.18 6.00 -12.50
CA LYS A 527 -7.97 5.37 -11.94
C LYS A 527 -7.34 4.35 -12.89
N GLU A 528 -8.16 3.67 -13.69
CA GLU A 528 -7.70 2.64 -14.62
C GLU A 528 -7.45 3.20 -16.03
N LYS A 529 -8.33 4.10 -16.49
CA LYS A 529 -8.37 4.57 -17.87
C LYS A 529 -7.81 5.98 -18.06
N GLY A 530 -7.44 6.67 -16.97
CA GLY A 530 -6.91 8.02 -16.99
C GLY A 530 -7.98 9.13 -16.93
N ALA A 531 -7.54 10.35 -16.70
CA ALA A 531 -8.40 11.52 -16.50
C ALA A 531 -9.14 11.99 -17.76
N LEU A 532 -8.62 11.71 -18.96
CA LEU A 532 -9.22 12.07 -20.24
C LEU A 532 -9.92 10.85 -20.88
N GLN A 533 -11.23 10.95 -21.01
CA GLN A 533 -12.03 10.07 -21.86
C GLN A 533 -12.11 10.66 -23.28
N PHE A 534 -11.28 10.20 -24.21
CA PHE A 534 -11.26 10.69 -25.59
C PHE A 534 -12.02 9.77 -26.51
N VAL A 535 -13.00 10.33 -27.23
CA VAL A 535 -13.84 9.62 -28.21
C VAL A 535 -13.66 10.25 -29.58
N ASN A 536 -13.42 9.46 -30.60
CA ASN A 536 -13.32 9.92 -31.98
C ASN A 536 -14.55 9.49 -32.80
N GLU A 537 -15.35 10.47 -33.22
CA GLU A 537 -16.54 10.26 -34.06
C GLU A 537 -16.40 10.87 -35.45
N VAL A 538 -15.19 11.33 -35.83
CA VAL A 538 -14.97 11.94 -37.17
C VAL A 538 -15.28 10.95 -38.27
N LYS A 539 -16.17 11.36 -39.19
CA LYS A 539 -16.57 10.61 -40.39
C LYS A 539 -15.98 11.29 -41.62
N GLY A 540 -15.65 10.47 -42.64
CA GLY A 540 -15.25 10.99 -43.96
C GLY A 540 -13.82 11.51 -44.08
N GLY A 541 -12.98 11.41 -43.06
CA GLY A 541 -11.56 11.82 -43.12
C GLY A 541 -11.35 13.35 -43.13
N ASN A 542 -12.31 14.12 -42.68
CA ASN A 542 -12.23 15.58 -42.57
C ASN A 542 -11.08 16.05 -41.65
N VAL A 543 -10.79 15.29 -40.61
CA VAL A 543 -9.55 15.40 -39.83
C VAL A 543 -8.71 14.15 -40.15
N PRO A 544 -7.51 14.28 -40.73
CA PRO A 544 -6.62 13.17 -41.03
C PRO A 544 -6.29 12.36 -39.74
N LYS A 545 -6.26 11.03 -39.88
CA LYS A 545 -5.98 10.11 -38.76
C LYS A 545 -4.69 10.44 -38.00
N GLU A 546 -3.67 10.96 -38.70
CA GLU A 546 -2.38 11.35 -38.15
C GLU A 546 -2.46 12.56 -37.18
N PHE A 547 -3.52 13.38 -37.24
CA PHE A 547 -3.70 14.55 -36.36
C PHE A 547 -4.59 14.28 -35.16
N ILE A 548 -5.35 13.18 -35.14
CA ILE A 548 -6.24 12.82 -34.03
C ILE A 548 -5.47 12.62 -32.72
N PRO A 549 -4.32 11.91 -32.70
CA PRO A 549 -3.50 11.81 -31.49
C PRO A 549 -2.98 13.16 -30.98
N ALA A 550 -2.74 14.11 -31.90
CA ALA A 550 -2.31 15.46 -31.53
C ALA A 550 -3.43 16.26 -30.83
N VAL A 551 -4.69 16.06 -31.26
CA VAL A 551 -5.86 16.65 -30.56
C VAL A 551 -5.97 16.06 -29.15
N GLN A 552 -5.90 14.75 -28.99
CA GLN A 552 -5.94 14.07 -27.68
C GLN A 552 -4.85 14.60 -26.76
N LYS A 553 -3.61 14.59 -27.23
CA LYS A 553 -2.46 15.10 -26.48
C LYS A 553 -2.63 16.58 -26.09
N GLY A 554 -3.18 17.39 -26.97
CA GLY A 554 -3.46 18.81 -26.68
C GLY A 554 -4.43 19.00 -25.51
N PHE A 555 -5.45 18.17 -25.41
CA PHE A 555 -6.37 18.15 -24.25
C PHE A 555 -5.71 17.61 -23.00
N GLU A 556 -4.98 16.50 -23.07
CA GLU A 556 -4.25 15.91 -21.93
C GLU A 556 -3.28 16.91 -21.29
N ASP A 557 -2.52 17.62 -22.11
CA ASP A 557 -1.59 18.64 -21.62
C ASP A 557 -2.31 19.88 -21.05
N ALA A 558 -3.45 20.25 -21.64
CA ALA A 558 -4.22 21.40 -21.16
C ALA A 558 -4.88 21.15 -19.81
N MET A 559 -5.31 19.89 -19.55
CA MET A 559 -5.95 19.51 -18.28
C MET A 559 -5.04 19.64 -17.06
N LYS A 560 -3.73 19.69 -17.24
CA LYS A 560 -2.76 19.90 -16.15
C LYS A 560 -2.91 21.27 -15.49
N ASN A 561 -3.49 22.24 -16.21
CA ASN A 561 -3.73 23.60 -15.77
C ASN A 561 -5.20 23.99 -15.95
N GLY A 562 -5.96 24.00 -14.88
CA GLY A 562 -7.36 24.43 -14.89
C GLY A 562 -7.56 25.90 -15.16
N ILE A 563 -8.80 26.31 -15.39
CA ILE A 563 -9.15 27.68 -15.79
C ILE A 563 -9.52 28.59 -14.62
N LEU A 564 -9.82 28.02 -13.44
CA LEU A 564 -10.20 28.81 -12.25
C LEU A 564 -8.98 29.34 -11.52
N GLY A 565 -8.11 28.47 -11.06
CA GLY A 565 -6.91 28.80 -10.29
C GLY A 565 -5.64 28.12 -10.79
N GLY A 566 -5.69 27.48 -11.96
CA GLY A 566 -4.57 26.73 -12.51
C GLY A 566 -4.42 25.34 -11.89
N PHE A 567 -5.39 24.89 -11.09
CA PHE A 567 -5.36 23.54 -10.50
C PHE A 567 -5.68 22.47 -11.55
N PRO A 568 -5.09 21.27 -11.47
CA PRO A 568 -5.36 20.22 -12.45
C PRO A 568 -6.84 19.86 -12.54
N LEU A 569 -7.34 19.62 -13.75
CA LEU A 569 -8.70 19.10 -13.96
C LEU A 569 -8.76 17.64 -13.56
N GLU A 570 -9.76 17.25 -12.76
CA GLU A 570 -9.90 15.88 -12.23
C GLU A 570 -10.19 14.86 -13.32
N SER A 571 -11.14 15.18 -14.19
CA SER A 571 -11.50 14.35 -15.34
C SER A 571 -12.29 15.11 -16.37
N MET A 572 -12.28 14.65 -17.63
CA MET A 572 -13.02 15.26 -18.73
C MET A 572 -13.26 14.25 -19.85
N LYS A 573 -14.46 14.30 -20.43
CA LYS A 573 -14.76 13.63 -21.69
C LYS A 573 -14.65 14.61 -22.84
N VAL A 574 -13.93 14.21 -23.90
CA VAL A 574 -13.84 14.95 -25.15
C VAL A 574 -14.25 14.04 -26.29
N THR A 575 -15.29 14.41 -27.02
CA THR A 575 -15.69 13.75 -28.25
C THR A 575 -15.31 14.62 -29.43
N LEU A 576 -14.40 14.17 -30.27
CA LEU A 576 -14.04 14.83 -31.52
C LEU A 576 -15.09 14.46 -32.57
N LEU A 577 -15.98 15.42 -32.89
CA LEU A 577 -17.13 15.20 -33.78
C LEU A 577 -16.75 15.38 -35.23
N ASP A 578 -16.02 16.45 -35.55
CA ASP A 578 -15.65 16.81 -36.92
C ASP A 578 -14.53 17.84 -36.95
N GLY A 579 -14.14 18.32 -38.11
CA GLY A 579 -13.14 19.35 -38.26
C GLY A 579 -12.75 19.56 -39.72
N SER A 580 -11.70 20.35 -39.93
CA SER A 580 -11.10 20.50 -41.25
C SER A 580 -9.60 20.79 -41.15
N PHE A 581 -8.90 20.54 -42.25
CA PHE A 581 -7.46 20.77 -42.33
C PHE A 581 -7.11 21.52 -43.62
N HIS A 582 -5.93 22.14 -43.64
CA HIS A 582 -5.38 22.76 -44.85
C HIS A 582 -4.15 21.98 -45.30
N PRO A 583 -4.08 21.56 -46.58
CA PRO A 583 -3.02 20.67 -47.06
C PRO A 583 -1.59 21.14 -46.84
N VAL A 584 -1.37 22.47 -46.71
CA VAL A 584 -0.02 23.08 -46.54
C VAL A 584 0.20 23.57 -45.10
N ASP A 585 -0.82 24.15 -44.46
CA ASP A 585 -0.70 24.88 -43.21
C ASP A 585 -1.10 24.02 -41.97
N SER A 586 -1.59 22.80 -42.17
CA SER A 586 -1.92 21.90 -41.07
C SER A 586 -0.76 20.99 -40.72
N ASP A 587 -0.49 20.87 -39.43
CA ASP A 587 0.44 19.94 -38.85
C ASP A 587 -0.02 19.49 -37.43
N GLN A 588 0.67 18.54 -36.83
CA GLN A 588 0.32 18.04 -35.49
C GLN A 588 0.29 19.18 -34.45
N LEU A 589 1.26 20.06 -34.48
CA LEU A 589 1.34 21.20 -33.53
C LEU A 589 0.10 22.12 -33.66
N SER A 590 -0.39 22.38 -34.89
CA SER A 590 -1.58 23.20 -35.11
C SER A 590 -2.81 22.58 -34.44
N PHE A 591 -2.98 21.26 -34.51
CA PHE A 591 -4.07 20.54 -33.86
C PHE A 591 -3.90 20.46 -32.33
N GLU A 592 -2.69 20.32 -31.80
CA GLU A 592 -2.43 20.44 -30.36
C GLU A 592 -2.83 21.83 -29.84
N LEU A 593 -2.46 22.89 -30.53
CA LEU A 593 -2.78 24.26 -30.14
C LEU A 593 -4.27 24.56 -30.24
N ALA A 594 -4.96 24.05 -31.30
CA ALA A 594 -6.40 24.15 -31.42
C ALA A 594 -7.11 23.42 -30.25
N ALA A 595 -6.65 22.24 -29.87
CA ALA A 595 -7.17 21.48 -28.72
C ALA A 595 -7.00 22.24 -27.39
N ARG A 596 -5.83 22.83 -27.15
CA ARG A 596 -5.58 23.65 -25.95
C ARG A 596 -6.46 24.88 -25.89
N GLN A 597 -6.72 25.54 -27.03
CA GLN A 597 -7.62 26.68 -27.12
C GLN A 597 -9.07 26.26 -26.93
N ALA A 598 -9.50 25.15 -27.55
CA ALA A 598 -10.80 24.56 -27.35
C ALA A 598 -11.08 24.21 -25.89
N TYR A 599 -10.10 23.60 -25.20
CA TYR A 599 -10.17 23.32 -23.77
C TYR A 599 -10.50 24.57 -22.96
N ARG A 600 -9.73 25.65 -23.13
CA ARG A 600 -9.94 26.89 -22.39
C ARG A 600 -11.33 27.49 -22.64
N ASN A 601 -11.76 27.53 -23.90
CA ASN A 601 -13.03 28.09 -24.28
C ASN A 601 -14.23 27.24 -23.87
N ALA A 602 -14.09 25.93 -23.87
CA ALA A 602 -15.11 25.00 -23.44
C ALA A 602 -15.27 25.00 -21.92
N CYS A 603 -14.17 24.88 -21.17
CA CYS A 603 -14.22 24.80 -19.71
C CYS A 603 -14.85 26.04 -19.06
N VAL A 604 -14.64 27.26 -19.62
CA VAL A 604 -15.32 28.49 -19.14
C VAL A 604 -16.85 28.37 -19.20
N LYS A 605 -17.37 27.65 -20.20
CA LYS A 605 -18.82 27.48 -20.43
C LYS A 605 -19.37 26.22 -19.77
N ALA A 606 -18.51 25.28 -19.46
CA ALA A 606 -18.87 23.96 -18.93
C ALA A 606 -19.20 23.94 -17.44
N GLY A 607 -19.36 25.10 -16.80
CA GLY A 607 -19.67 25.22 -15.37
C GLY A 607 -18.51 24.68 -14.50
N PRO A 608 -17.36 25.37 -14.53
CA PRO A 608 -16.20 24.93 -13.77
C PRO A 608 -16.43 25.08 -12.26
N VAL A 609 -15.95 24.13 -11.48
CA VAL A 609 -16.02 24.10 -10.02
C VAL A 609 -14.67 23.76 -9.43
N LEU A 610 -14.36 24.36 -8.27
CA LEU A 610 -13.17 24.01 -7.48
C LEU A 610 -13.47 22.76 -6.64
N MET A 611 -12.54 21.84 -6.60
CA MET A 611 -12.63 20.56 -5.88
C MET A 611 -11.60 20.53 -4.75
N GLU A 612 -12.02 20.11 -3.56
CA GLU A 612 -11.14 19.92 -2.41
C GLU A 612 -11.01 18.44 -2.04
N PRO A 613 -9.84 17.99 -1.56
CA PRO A 613 -9.68 16.64 -1.06
C PRO A 613 -10.44 16.43 0.25
N VAL A 614 -11.17 15.33 0.33
CA VAL A 614 -11.92 14.88 1.51
C VAL A 614 -11.23 13.67 2.09
N MET A 615 -11.08 13.71 3.39
CA MET A 615 -10.45 12.64 4.17
C MET A 615 -11.51 11.84 4.91
N LYS A 616 -11.39 10.51 4.84
CA LYS A 616 -12.10 9.60 5.71
C LYS A 616 -11.40 9.59 7.06
N LEU A 617 -12.09 10.07 8.07
CA LEU A 617 -11.59 10.18 9.45
C LEU A 617 -12.31 9.18 10.34
N GLU A 618 -11.54 8.49 11.17
CA GLU A 618 -12.05 7.67 12.26
C GLU A 618 -11.38 8.08 13.56
N VAL A 619 -12.17 8.33 14.58
CA VAL A 619 -11.73 8.75 15.90
C VAL A 619 -12.21 7.75 16.94
N VAL A 620 -11.28 7.14 17.66
CA VAL A 620 -11.59 6.31 18.82
C VAL A 620 -11.45 7.18 20.07
N THR A 621 -12.55 7.43 20.77
CA THR A 621 -12.61 8.37 21.90
C THR A 621 -13.41 7.77 23.07
N PRO A 622 -13.09 8.14 24.34
CA PRO A 622 -13.96 7.83 25.45
C PRO A 622 -15.37 8.39 25.23
N GLU A 623 -16.39 7.68 25.67
CA GLU A 623 -17.79 8.08 25.50
C GLU A 623 -18.07 9.50 26.04
N GLU A 624 -17.47 9.86 27.16
CA GLU A 624 -17.60 11.20 27.78
C GLU A 624 -17.09 12.34 26.90
N ASN A 625 -16.11 12.09 26.00
CA ASN A 625 -15.53 13.09 25.10
C ASN A 625 -16.17 13.08 23.70
N MET A 626 -17.06 12.13 23.42
CA MET A 626 -17.65 11.96 22.07
C MET A 626 -18.38 13.22 21.61
N GLY A 627 -19.14 13.86 22.49
CA GLY A 627 -19.87 15.10 22.16
C GLY A 627 -18.96 16.24 21.74
N ASP A 628 -17.83 16.42 22.42
CA ASP A 628 -16.85 17.46 22.12
C ASP A 628 -16.11 17.15 20.82
N VAL A 629 -15.77 15.88 20.55
CA VAL A 629 -15.17 15.44 19.29
C VAL A 629 -16.10 15.70 18.11
N ILE A 630 -17.37 15.31 18.21
CA ILE A 630 -18.37 15.56 17.16
C ILE A 630 -18.57 17.07 16.97
N GLY A 631 -18.60 17.86 18.05
CA GLY A 631 -18.71 19.30 18.00
C GLY A 631 -17.53 19.98 17.27
N ASP A 632 -16.31 19.49 17.48
CA ASP A 632 -15.12 19.98 16.78
C ASP A 632 -15.15 19.59 15.30
N LEU A 633 -15.51 18.33 14.97
CA LEU A 633 -15.63 17.86 13.59
C LEU A 633 -16.69 18.64 12.80
N ASN A 634 -17.82 18.97 13.41
CA ASN A 634 -18.85 19.80 12.78
C ASN A 634 -18.32 21.22 12.46
N LYS A 635 -17.52 21.81 13.36
CA LYS A 635 -16.86 23.10 13.09
C LYS A 635 -15.87 23.01 11.91
N ARG A 636 -15.28 21.83 11.68
CA ARG A 636 -14.37 21.52 10.58
C ARG A 636 -15.07 21.06 9.30
N ARG A 637 -16.37 21.35 9.17
CA ARG A 637 -17.20 20.94 8.02
C ARG A 637 -17.26 19.40 7.84
N GLY A 638 -17.04 18.65 8.90
CA GLY A 638 -17.11 17.19 8.87
C GLY A 638 -18.55 16.70 8.65
N GLN A 639 -18.71 15.73 7.78
CA GLN A 639 -19.96 15.00 7.55
C GLN A 639 -19.87 13.69 8.29
N MET A 640 -20.72 13.54 9.31
CA MET A 640 -20.75 12.30 10.11
C MET A 640 -21.33 11.16 9.29
N GLU A 641 -20.61 10.05 9.19
CA GLU A 641 -21.06 8.84 8.50
C GLU A 641 -21.68 7.82 9.46
N GLY A 642 -21.14 7.73 10.67
CA GLY A 642 -21.63 6.78 11.65
C GLY A 642 -20.88 6.84 12.97
N MET A 643 -21.39 6.08 13.92
CA MET A 643 -20.79 5.88 15.23
C MET A 643 -20.92 4.41 15.58
N ASP A 644 -19.82 3.81 16.02
CA ASP A 644 -19.77 2.41 16.44
C ASP A 644 -19.29 2.32 17.89
N ASP A 645 -19.66 1.25 18.54
CA ASP A 645 -19.16 0.93 19.88
C ASP A 645 -17.76 0.31 19.75
N ALA A 646 -16.78 0.99 20.35
CA ALA A 646 -15.48 0.38 20.60
C ALA A 646 -15.49 -0.31 21.97
N ARG A 647 -14.53 -1.20 22.19
CA ARG A 647 -14.39 -1.89 23.47
C ARG A 647 -14.02 -0.94 24.61
N SER A 648 -14.19 -1.42 25.82
CA SER A 648 -13.88 -0.70 27.09
C SER A 648 -14.62 0.64 27.29
N GLY A 649 -15.82 0.81 26.71
CA GLY A 649 -16.58 2.07 26.85
C GLY A 649 -16.08 3.20 25.96
N ALA A 650 -15.24 2.91 24.97
CA ALA A 650 -14.88 3.86 23.94
C ALA A 650 -15.89 3.86 22.78
N ARG A 651 -15.91 4.94 21.99
CA ARG A 651 -16.76 5.13 20.82
C ARG A 651 -15.87 5.36 19.59
N ILE A 652 -16.28 4.83 18.45
CA ILE A 652 -15.68 5.11 17.15
C ILE A 652 -16.58 6.12 16.43
N VAL A 653 -16.02 7.28 16.12
CA VAL A 653 -16.68 8.32 15.35
C VAL A 653 -16.11 8.30 13.94
N LYS A 654 -16.96 8.10 12.92
CA LYS A 654 -16.60 8.09 11.51
C LYS A 654 -17.12 9.34 10.83
N ALA A 655 -16.28 10.04 10.10
CA ALA A 655 -16.64 11.26 9.39
C ALA A 655 -15.84 11.46 8.11
N MET A 656 -16.46 12.13 7.13
CA MET A 656 -15.79 12.69 5.97
C MET A 656 -15.48 14.15 6.24
N VAL A 657 -14.20 14.54 6.17
CA VAL A 657 -13.74 15.90 6.53
C VAL A 657 -12.85 16.48 5.44
N PRO A 658 -13.05 17.74 5.03
CA PRO A 658 -12.13 18.40 4.11
C PRO A 658 -10.73 18.51 4.72
N LEU A 659 -9.69 18.15 3.96
CA LEU A 659 -8.30 18.22 4.44
C LEU A 659 -7.91 19.63 4.89
N ALA A 660 -8.41 20.66 4.22
CA ALA A 660 -8.14 22.07 4.56
C ALA A 660 -8.47 22.41 6.02
N GLU A 661 -9.44 21.72 6.63
CA GLU A 661 -9.87 21.96 8.02
C GLU A 661 -9.13 21.09 9.03
N MET A 662 -8.28 20.17 8.57
CA MET A 662 -7.67 19.14 9.41
C MET A 662 -6.27 19.47 9.91
N PHE A 663 -5.66 20.56 9.43
CA PHE A 663 -4.36 20.98 9.93
C PHE A 663 -4.41 21.23 11.44
N GLY A 664 -3.46 20.63 12.17
CA GLY A 664 -3.39 20.72 13.62
C GLY A 664 -4.49 19.94 14.38
N TYR A 665 -5.30 19.13 13.70
CA TYR A 665 -6.39 18.36 14.34
C TYR A 665 -5.92 17.42 15.43
N VAL A 666 -4.80 16.71 15.24
CA VAL A 666 -4.27 15.78 16.24
C VAL A 666 -3.98 16.48 17.58
N THR A 667 -3.47 17.73 17.52
CA THR A 667 -3.23 18.54 18.72
C THR A 667 -4.54 18.96 19.38
N ALA A 668 -5.52 19.38 18.58
CA ALA A 668 -6.86 19.73 19.08
C ALA A 668 -7.54 18.53 19.73
N LEU A 669 -7.50 17.36 19.08
CA LEU A 669 -8.06 16.11 19.61
C LEU A 669 -7.43 15.71 20.95
N ARG A 670 -6.11 15.78 21.05
CA ARG A 670 -5.39 15.51 22.31
C ARG A 670 -5.82 16.48 23.44
N THR A 671 -6.02 17.74 23.11
CA THR A 671 -6.49 18.73 24.09
C THR A 671 -7.90 18.42 24.56
N ILE A 672 -8.83 18.14 23.64
CA ILE A 672 -10.24 17.85 23.93
C ILE A 672 -10.37 16.57 24.79
N THR A 673 -9.55 15.55 24.51
CA THR A 673 -9.68 14.23 25.13
C THR A 673 -8.62 13.94 26.19
N SER A 674 -7.81 14.93 26.56
CA SER A 674 -6.68 14.76 27.49
C SER A 674 -5.71 13.64 27.05
N GLY A 675 -5.50 13.51 25.72
CA GLY A 675 -4.63 12.52 25.12
C GLY A 675 -5.21 11.10 25.05
N ARG A 676 -6.47 10.88 25.40
CA ARG A 676 -7.10 9.55 25.45
C ARG A 676 -7.74 9.09 24.15
N ALA A 677 -7.92 9.96 23.17
CA ALA A 677 -8.41 9.60 21.86
C ALA A 677 -7.28 9.38 20.87
N THR A 678 -7.53 8.49 19.91
CA THR A 678 -6.70 8.26 18.75
C THR A 678 -7.49 8.54 17.48
N SER A 679 -6.82 8.96 16.42
CA SER A 679 -7.46 9.19 15.12
C SER A 679 -6.63 8.58 14.00
N SER A 680 -7.31 8.11 12.96
CA SER A 680 -6.74 7.77 11.68
C SER A 680 -7.46 8.55 10.59
N MET A 681 -6.72 9.00 9.57
CA MET A 681 -7.24 9.81 8.49
C MET A 681 -6.60 9.37 7.19
N GLU A 682 -7.41 9.03 6.20
CA GLU A 682 -6.94 8.66 4.86
C GLU A 682 -7.70 9.44 3.77
N TYR A 683 -7.04 9.65 2.63
CA TYR A 683 -7.68 10.28 1.49
C TYR A 683 -8.76 9.37 0.90
N ASP A 684 -9.95 9.93 0.64
CA ASP A 684 -11.07 9.22 0.02
C ASP A 684 -11.34 9.73 -1.40
N HIS A 685 -11.75 10.99 -1.55
CA HIS A 685 -12.09 11.58 -2.84
C HIS A 685 -11.94 13.10 -2.84
N HIS A 686 -12.15 13.73 -4.00
CA HIS A 686 -12.35 15.17 -4.12
C HIS A 686 -13.84 15.49 -4.23
N GLN A 687 -14.28 16.57 -3.60
CA GLN A 687 -15.66 17.08 -3.69
C GLN A 687 -15.68 18.57 -4.04
N PRO A 688 -16.79 19.09 -4.62
CA PRO A 688 -16.94 20.51 -4.88
C PRO A 688 -16.85 21.35 -3.60
N VAL A 689 -16.09 22.43 -3.66
CA VAL A 689 -15.95 23.39 -2.56
C VAL A 689 -17.16 24.33 -2.55
N VAL A 690 -17.62 24.71 -1.35
CA VAL A 690 -18.69 25.72 -1.20
C VAL A 690 -18.23 27.04 -1.78
N SER A 691 -19.10 27.75 -2.56
CA SER A 691 -18.75 28.98 -3.31
C SER A 691 -18.05 30.04 -2.50
N SER A 692 -18.42 30.24 -1.23
CA SER A 692 -17.75 31.24 -0.36
C SER A 692 -16.30 30.94 -0.08
N ILE A 693 -15.98 29.63 0.11
CA ILE A 693 -14.63 29.16 0.37
C ILE A 693 -13.84 29.09 -0.95
N ALA A 694 -14.49 28.63 -2.04
CA ALA A 694 -13.88 28.60 -3.36
C ALA A 694 -13.39 30.00 -3.79
N LYS A 695 -14.18 31.03 -3.55
CA LYS A 695 -13.79 32.43 -3.82
C LYS A 695 -12.55 32.84 -3.05
N ALA A 696 -12.49 32.54 -1.74
CA ALA A 696 -11.33 32.88 -0.91
C ALA A 696 -10.06 32.15 -1.39
N VAL A 697 -10.16 30.86 -1.71
CA VAL A 697 -9.04 30.08 -2.23
C VAL A 697 -8.56 30.61 -3.58
N LEU A 698 -9.49 30.97 -4.48
CA LEU A 698 -9.15 31.49 -5.79
C LEU A 698 -8.57 32.93 -5.72
N GLU A 699 -9.04 33.76 -4.79
CA GLU A 699 -8.44 35.06 -4.53
C GLU A 699 -6.98 34.93 -4.08
N GLU A 700 -6.71 34.01 -3.17
CA GLU A 700 -5.35 33.72 -2.69
C GLU A 700 -4.44 33.15 -3.81
N ALA A 701 -4.99 32.33 -4.69
CA ALA A 701 -4.29 31.77 -5.84
C ALA A 701 -4.18 32.72 -7.04
N GLY A 702 -4.76 33.91 -6.97
CA GLY A 702 -4.82 34.83 -8.11
C GLY A 702 -5.69 34.34 -9.27
N GLY A 703 -6.66 33.50 -8.97
CA GLY A 703 -7.52 32.82 -9.93
C GLY A 703 -8.75 33.62 -10.37
N ARG A 704 -9.61 32.99 -11.16
CA ARG A 704 -10.82 33.59 -11.75
C ARG A 704 -12.04 33.41 -10.85
N VAL A 705 -12.20 34.31 -9.91
CA VAL A 705 -13.34 34.32 -8.96
C VAL A 705 -14.67 34.64 -9.67
N ASP A 706 -14.63 35.25 -10.84
CA ASP A 706 -15.79 35.60 -11.66
C ASP A 706 -16.54 34.41 -12.24
N LEU A 707 -15.92 33.20 -12.24
CA LEU A 707 -16.49 32.00 -12.80
C LEU A 707 -17.15 31.06 -11.76
N VAL A 708 -17.08 31.41 -10.43
CA VAL A 708 -17.57 30.55 -9.32
C VAL A 708 -18.75 31.14 -8.56
#